data_ce5e9c4366f3a318fc53053b33fe3def
#
_entry.id   ce5e9c4366f3a318fc53053b33fe3def
#
_cell.length_a   1.000
_cell.length_b   1.000
_cell.length_c   1.000
_cell.angle_alpha   90.00
_cell.angle_beta   90.00
_cell.angle_gamma   90.00
#
_symmetry.space_group_name_H-M   'P 1'
#
loop_
_entity.id
_entity.type
_entity.pdbx_description
1 polymer ?
#
loop_
_entity_poly.entity_id
_entity_poly.type
_entity_poly.pdbx_seq_one_letter_code
_entity_poly.pdbx_strand_id
1 'polypeptide(L)'
;MHHSRVIERAAAVLLFLGVAGTRFAAAQTAGVPRPALGGGEITGRLVDSLSGRPVTTGSVAVRRAQDSAFASGALPKEDGSFRVDGLMPGRYTLRVRVIGFAPVTRNNIVISAAKPSVDIGAIALKTVAAKLETEHVVADREETVLAPDRNSYSVKNMTTASGGTAIDVLRNIPLVEVDGSNNVSLRGNANVVIQINGRSTPLKGDQLGAFLAQLPAGTVKNVEVATNPSAKDDPEGTAGIINIVLNQQTELGLSGGLSAGTASTRQTNANGNIGKQQGKLTVFLSGSMYRDHRATSGTISRTNLVVPVPVYTETSLEGRQLPLSGGGTARSEYRFTDRTTLSLDAFLYGGHYGGDQSSDYTDLDASRSIIGLFDQRSSQISRNLSQDYDLTFRRFTAKNAPLFSMEVEYSNNDGHTDIDLSGTVRQSDASTPSAIPTERDHTVGRYPYFNWKTDYTAQFGTTTKLESGLKITQRTTSNDFDAAYLNASTGSFDPAPARSTSFDYREDIGAGYLLLSNKIDKVQTQAGLRLEDAATYLGLNLVGQQFDRRYASVYPSAIVSYNFTPLRQAKVSYSRRVSRPNPYQLSPIEFRQDTRNVFRGNPGLRAEYTDAFELGYQESRSWGSIQLNPYLRRTSHAVRNIQFVDSTGVSVSTFDNVASTLTVGSDLNLNAHHGPLQLGGGGSLYHYSSDASNLSGNLSAHAVVWSARSNATWKFSTVADAQAFVFYRAPFATEGGSQLASVSMNFATRYKVWGDQGNISLRVSDPFKLQKFGYRTANGTVVEYSERFFGSRAVYLTITRNFGKALKLQPKQQDPDAAVQAPPGPP
;
A
#
# COMPACT_ATOMS: atom_id res chain seq x y z
N MET A 1 16.21 8.11 34.41
CA MET A 1 15.82 6.95 35.28
C MET A 1 14.55 6.20 34.82
N HIS A 2 14.02 6.49 33.62
CA HIS A 2 12.77 5.83 33.09
C HIS A 2 13.03 4.69 32.12
N HIS A 3 14.25 4.51 31.62
CA HIS A 3 14.57 3.46 30.65
C HIS A 3 14.58 2.03 31.18
N SER A 4 14.75 1.82 32.51
CA SER A 4 14.83 0.47 33.09
C SER A 4 13.46 -0.21 33.29
N ARG A 5 12.38 0.56 33.46
CA ARG A 5 11.04 -0.01 33.77
C ARG A 5 10.28 -0.60 32.60
N VAL A 6 10.57 -0.16 31.38
CA VAL A 6 9.94 -0.71 30.15
C VAL A 6 10.56 -2.06 29.79
N ILE A 7 11.87 -2.21 29.99
CA ILE A 7 12.60 -3.46 29.74
C ILE A 7 12.24 -4.53 30.75
N GLU A 8 12.09 -4.17 32.03
CA GLU A 8 11.69 -5.12 33.09
C GLU A 8 10.26 -5.66 32.91
N ARG A 9 9.33 -4.88 32.33
CA ARG A 9 7.94 -5.34 32.12
C ARG A 9 7.77 -6.13 30.85
N ALA A 10 8.61 -5.93 29.83
CA ALA A 10 8.68 -6.80 28.66
C ALA A 10 9.21 -8.19 29.04
N ALA A 11 10.11 -8.29 30.03
CA ALA A 11 10.59 -9.56 30.59
C ALA A 11 9.50 -10.35 31.32
N ALA A 12 8.55 -9.66 31.97
CA ALA A 12 7.45 -10.32 32.71
C ALA A 12 6.41 -10.98 31.75
N VAL A 13 6.22 -10.46 30.53
CA VAL A 13 5.37 -11.08 29.52
C VAL A 13 6.06 -12.30 28.88
N LEU A 14 7.39 -12.30 28.80
CA LEU A 14 8.17 -13.44 28.32
C LEU A 14 8.16 -14.65 29.31
N LEU A 15 7.97 -14.42 30.61
CA LEU A 15 7.91 -15.49 31.60
C LEU A 15 6.57 -16.26 31.60
N PHE A 16 5.49 -15.67 31.08
CA PHE A 16 4.18 -16.37 31.04
C PHE A 16 4.02 -17.30 29.83
N LEU A 17 4.85 -17.18 28.78
CA LEU A 17 4.86 -18.08 27.62
C LEU A 17 5.85 -19.24 27.70
N GLY A 18 6.70 -19.29 28.74
CA GLY A 18 7.74 -20.30 28.92
C GLY A 18 7.31 -21.60 29.63
N VAL A 19 6.10 -21.71 30.17
CA VAL A 19 5.69 -22.83 31.06
C VAL A 19 4.76 -23.87 30.37
N ALA A 20 4.43 -23.74 29.10
CA ALA A 20 3.59 -24.72 28.38
C ALA A 20 4.39 -25.76 27.57
N GLY A 21 5.66 -25.99 27.91
CA GLY A 21 6.54 -26.97 27.28
C GLY A 21 6.73 -28.24 28.05
N THR A 22 5.67 -28.97 28.42
CA THR A 22 5.80 -30.30 29.02
C THR A 22 5.31 -31.41 28.14
N ARG A 23 6.29 -32.18 27.68
CA ARG A 23 6.25 -33.64 27.43
C ARG A 23 5.04 -34.16 26.66
N PHE A 24 5.16 -34.26 25.34
CA PHE A 24 4.49 -35.33 24.60
C PHE A 24 5.45 -36.52 24.47
N ALA A 25 5.09 -37.62 25.10
CA ALA A 25 5.73 -38.87 24.97
C ALA A 25 5.71 -39.37 23.51
N ALA A 26 6.83 -39.88 23.05
CA ALA A 26 6.93 -40.56 21.77
C ALA A 26 5.98 -41.77 21.76
N ALA A 27 4.86 -41.65 21.06
CA ALA A 27 4.10 -42.82 20.66
C ALA A 27 4.88 -43.52 19.53
N GLN A 28 5.43 -44.64 19.80
CA GLN A 28 5.97 -45.53 18.81
C GLN A 28 4.86 -45.92 17.85
N THR A 29 4.96 -45.44 16.61
CA THR A 29 4.12 -45.90 15.51
C THR A 29 4.49 -47.37 15.26
N ALA A 30 3.58 -48.26 15.64
CA ALA A 30 3.60 -49.66 15.18
C ALA A 30 3.75 -49.69 13.66
N GLY A 31 4.78 -50.39 13.21
CA GLY A 31 5.08 -50.46 11.80
C GLY A 31 3.93 -51.10 11.02
N VAL A 32 3.51 -50.40 9.99
CA VAL A 32 2.66 -50.98 8.94
C VAL A 32 3.42 -52.19 8.37
N PRO A 33 2.82 -53.38 8.30
CA PRO A 33 3.49 -54.55 7.75
C PRO A 33 3.90 -54.24 6.30
N ARG A 34 5.19 -54.29 6.00
CA ARG A 34 5.66 -54.29 4.62
C ARG A 34 5.05 -55.53 3.93
N PRO A 35 4.39 -55.40 2.77
CA PRO A 35 3.94 -56.54 2.02
C PRO A 35 5.16 -57.43 1.70
N ALA A 36 5.00 -58.74 1.82
CA ALA A 36 6.02 -59.69 1.49
C ALA A 36 6.51 -59.40 0.05
N LEU A 37 7.80 -59.15 -0.10
CA LEU A 37 8.41 -58.88 -1.40
C LEU A 37 8.32 -60.20 -2.19
N GLY A 38 7.61 -60.21 -3.31
CA GLY A 38 7.64 -61.33 -4.26
C GLY A 38 9.04 -61.46 -4.87
N GLY A 39 9.49 -62.69 -5.09
CA GLY A 39 10.82 -62.95 -5.68
C GLY A 39 10.92 -62.68 -7.18
N GLY A 40 9.94 -62.00 -7.78
CA GLY A 40 9.92 -61.71 -9.22
C GLY A 40 10.66 -60.41 -9.58
N GLU A 41 11.33 -60.43 -10.74
CA GLU A 41 12.07 -59.25 -11.25
C GLU A 41 11.84 -59.05 -12.75
N ILE A 42 11.98 -57.78 -13.18
CA ILE A 42 12.01 -57.36 -14.58
C ILE A 42 13.30 -56.56 -14.80
N THR A 43 14.11 -57.04 -15.80
CA THR A 43 15.34 -56.36 -16.21
C THR A 43 15.25 -55.87 -17.65
N GLY A 44 16.07 -54.90 -18.00
CA GLY A 44 16.17 -54.36 -19.35
C GLY A 44 17.19 -53.23 -19.44
N ARG A 45 17.31 -52.65 -20.62
CA ARG A 45 18.23 -51.53 -20.87
C ARG A 45 17.56 -50.45 -21.69
N LEU A 46 17.78 -49.18 -21.30
CA LEU A 46 17.29 -48.04 -22.04
C LEU A 46 18.38 -47.50 -23.00
N VAL A 47 18.02 -47.34 -24.27
CA VAL A 47 18.93 -46.82 -25.29
C VAL A 47 18.26 -45.77 -26.15
N ASP A 48 19.00 -44.78 -26.57
CA ASP A 48 18.56 -43.81 -27.55
C ASP A 48 18.44 -44.50 -28.95
N SER A 49 17.28 -44.39 -29.57
CA SER A 49 17.00 -45.02 -30.85
C SER A 49 17.82 -44.49 -32.02
N LEU A 50 18.39 -43.28 -31.94
CA LEU A 50 19.18 -42.63 -32.98
C LEU A 50 20.67 -42.89 -32.80
N SER A 51 21.18 -42.74 -31.58
CA SER A 51 22.64 -42.82 -31.29
C SER A 51 23.06 -44.16 -30.75
N GLY A 52 22.15 -45.06 -30.35
CA GLY A 52 22.44 -46.32 -29.68
C GLY A 52 23.06 -46.19 -28.28
N ARG A 53 23.26 -44.96 -27.78
CA ARG A 53 23.88 -44.70 -26.47
C ARG A 53 22.94 -45.05 -25.32
N PRO A 54 23.47 -45.49 -24.18
CA PRO A 54 22.65 -45.75 -23.01
C PRO A 54 22.02 -44.45 -22.50
N VAL A 55 20.74 -44.56 -22.06
CA VAL A 55 20.00 -43.46 -21.42
C VAL A 55 20.03 -43.67 -19.92
N THR A 56 20.73 -42.80 -19.21
CA THR A 56 21.07 -42.93 -17.79
C THR A 56 20.14 -42.15 -16.86
N THR A 57 19.19 -41.39 -17.42
CA THR A 57 18.23 -40.58 -16.68
C THR A 57 16.79 -41.00 -17.00
N GLY A 58 15.87 -40.83 -16.05
CA GLY A 58 14.48 -41.17 -16.23
C GLY A 58 13.92 -42.08 -15.16
N SER A 59 12.70 -42.56 -15.34
CA SER A 59 12.03 -43.52 -14.43
C SER A 59 11.42 -44.68 -15.17
N VAL A 60 11.55 -45.89 -14.62
CA VAL A 60 10.89 -47.11 -15.05
C VAL A 60 9.86 -47.52 -13.99
N ALA A 61 8.58 -47.46 -14.30
CA ALA A 61 7.49 -47.78 -13.39
C ALA A 61 6.78 -49.04 -13.86
N VAL A 62 6.55 -50.00 -12.97
CA VAL A 62 5.82 -51.24 -13.21
C VAL A 62 4.47 -51.18 -12.50
N ARG A 63 3.40 -51.41 -13.22
CA ARG A 63 2.02 -51.44 -12.72
C ARG A 63 1.36 -52.78 -12.96
N ARG A 64 0.47 -53.21 -12.07
CA ARG A 64 -0.34 -54.39 -12.27
C ARG A 64 -1.33 -54.20 -13.42
N ALA A 65 -1.47 -55.19 -14.29
CA ALA A 65 -2.36 -55.04 -15.45
C ALA A 65 -3.86 -55.08 -15.10
N GLN A 66 -4.24 -55.61 -13.94
CA GLN A 66 -5.63 -55.75 -13.50
C GLN A 66 -6.25 -54.43 -13.00
N ASP A 67 -5.52 -53.67 -12.22
CA ASP A 67 -6.04 -52.46 -11.51
C ASP A 67 -5.21 -51.21 -11.75
N SER A 68 -4.19 -51.29 -12.61
CA SER A 68 -3.23 -50.21 -12.89
C SER A 68 -2.49 -49.68 -11.65
N ALA A 69 -2.55 -50.37 -10.51
CA ALA A 69 -1.87 -49.96 -9.29
C ALA A 69 -0.35 -50.08 -9.46
N PHE A 70 0.38 -49.15 -8.87
CA PHE A 70 1.84 -49.17 -8.86
C PHE A 70 2.36 -50.38 -8.07
N ALA A 71 3.19 -51.21 -8.72
CA ALA A 71 3.76 -52.37 -8.11
C ALA A 71 5.18 -52.13 -7.64
N SER A 72 6.05 -51.61 -8.50
CA SER A 72 7.45 -51.31 -8.19
C SER A 72 8.05 -50.43 -9.28
N GLY A 73 9.29 -49.91 -9.08
CA GLY A 73 9.98 -49.07 -10.06
C GLY A 73 11.47 -49.01 -9.85
N ALA A 74 12.21 -48.59 -10.88
CA ALA A 74 13.65 -48.46 -10.86
C ALA A 74 14.11 -47.21 -11.62
N LEU A 75 15.32 -46.76 -11.32
CA LEU A 75 16.06 -45.79 -12.12
C LEU A 75 17.10 -46.49 -12.98
N PRO A 76 17.37 -46.04 -14.19
CA PRO A 76 18.42 -46.59 -15.02
C PRO A 76 19.80 -46.29 -14.40
N LYS A 77 20.74 -47.24 -14.57
CA LYS A 77 22.15 -47.14 -14.17
C LYS A 77 22.95 -46.38 -15.24
N GLU A 78 24.23 -46.13 -14.98
CA GLU A 78 25.14 -45.42 -15.91
C GLU A 78 25.28 -46.09 -17.26
N ASP A 79 25.08 -47.39 -17.33
CA ASP A 79 25.08 -48.17 -18.59
C ASP A 79 23.70 -48.27 -19.24
N GLY A 80 22.68 -47.59 -18.70
CA GLY A 80 21.30 -47.61 -19.15
C GLY A 80 20.52 -48.85 -18.68
N SER A 81 21.12 -49.82 -17.98
CA SER A 81 20.39 -50.97 -17.46
C SER A 81 19.49 -50.60 -16.28
N PHE A 82 18.38 -51.30 -16.14
CA PHE A 82 17.49 -51.19 -14.99
C PHE A 82 17.03 -52.56 -14.50
N ARG A 83 16.70 -52.61 -13.20
CA ARG A 83 16.17 -53.82 -12.55
C ARG A 83 15.06 -53.39 -11.59
N VAL A 84 13.88 -53.98 -11.79
CA VAL A 84 12.70 -53.78 -10.95
C VAL A 84 12.43 -55.08 -10.20
N ASP A 85 12.66 -55.05 -8.89
CA ASP A 85 12.53 -56.22 -8.00
C ASP A 85 11.23 -56.19 -7.19
N GLY A 86 10.94 -57.27 -6.48
CA GLY A 86 9.85 -57.35 -5.52
C GLY A 86 8.46 -57.58 -6.13
N LEU A 87 8.40 -58.16 -7.33
CA LEU A 87 7.16 -58.41 -8.02
C LEU A 87 6.58 -59.76 -7.64
N MET A 88 5.28 -59.83 -7.36
CA MET A 88 4.55 -61.08 -7.16
C MET A 88 4.21 -61.74 -8.50
N PRO A 89 3.94 -63.07 -8.58
CA PRO A 89 3.41 -63.66 -9.78
C PRO A 89 2.16 -62.92 -10.27
N GLY A 90 2.13 -62.52 -11.54
CA GLY A 90 1.05 -61.75 -12.11
C GLY A 90 1.39 -61.12 -13.47
N ARG A 91 0.43 -60.39 -14.03
CA ARG A 91 0.63 -59.61 -15.27
C ARG A 91 0.91 -58.16 -14.97
N TYR A 92 1.88 -57.60 -15.68
CA TYR A 92 2.37 -56.23 -15.46
C TYR A 92 2.45 -55.44 -16.75
N THR A 93 2.37 -54.13 -16.58
CA THR A 93 2.66 -53.11 -17.59
C THR A 93 3.84 -52.29 -17.10
N LEU A 94 4.88 -52.19 -17.91
CA LEU A 94 6.05 -51.36 -17.66
C LEU A 94 5.91 -50.05 -18.44
N ARG A 95 6.19 -48.93 -17.80
CA ARG A 95 6.15 -47.59 -18.38
C ARG A 95 7.47 -46.87 -18.12
N VAL A 96 8.12 -46.45 -19.21
CA VAL A 96 9.37 -45.69 -19.17
C VAL A 96 9.06 -44.21 -19.48
N ARG A 97 9.57 -43.30 -18.64
CA ARG A 97 9.52 -41.85 -18.86
C ARG A 97 10.91 -41.27 -18.70
N VAL A 98 11.37 -40.56 -19.74
CA VAL A 98 12.65 -39.87 -19.79
C VAL A 98 12.42 -38.50 -20.38
N ILE A 99 12.98 -37.47 -19.77
CA ILE A 99 12.87 -36.08 -20.28
C ILE A 99 13.58 -36.01 -21.64
N GLY A 100 12.91 -35.49 -22.66
CA GLY A 100 13.43 -35.41 -24.02
C GLY A 100 13.14 -36.61 -24.90
N PHE A 101 12.47 -37.67 -24.39
CA PHE A 101 12.09 -38.87 -25.13
C PHE A 101 10.59 -39.15 -25.06
N ALA A 102 10.05 -39.77 -26.08
CA ALA A 102 8.67 -40.23 -26.08
C ALA A 102 8.48 -41.31 -25.01
N PRO A 103 7.41 -41.25 -24.19
CA PRO A 103 7.16 -42.30 -23.19
C PRO A 103 6.90 -43.64 -23.86
N VAL A 104 7.52 -44.71 -23.36
CA VAL A 104 7.36 -46.08 -23.89
C VAL A 104 6.60 -46.89 -22.86
N THR A 105 5.59 -47.64 -23.34
CA THR A 105 4.81 -48.58 -22.53
C THR A 105 4.98 -49.99 -23.12
N ARG A 106 5.27 -50.98 -22.25
CA ARG A 106 5.30 -52.42 -22.58
C ARG A 106 4.24 -53.11 -21.76
N ASN A 107 3.24 -53.70 -22.43
CA ASN A 107 2.13 -54.39 -21.80
C ASN A 107 2.40 -55.90 -21.76
N ASN A 108 1.61 -56.65 -20.97
CA ASN A 108 1.57 -58.11 -20.89
C ASN A 108 2.88 -58.77 -20.46
N ILE A 109 3.66 -58.17 -19.56
CA ILE A 109 4.81 -58.80 -18.94
C ILE A 109 4.29 -59.79 -17.87
N VAL A 110 4.59 -61.06 -17.99
CA VAL A 110 4.10 -62.13 -17.09
C VAL A 110 5.22 -62.61 -16.19
N ILE A 111 5.06 -62.42 -14.89
CA ILE A 111 5.90 -63.06 -13.86
C ILE A 111 5.16 -64.27 -13.33
N SER A 112 5.79 -65.43 -13.29
CA SER A 112 5.23 -66.68 -12.74
C SER A 112 6.22 -67.39 -11.82
N ALA A 113 5.76 -68.26 -10.99
CA ALA A 113 6.62 -69.08 -10.14
C ALA A 113 7.65 -69.91 -10.94
N ALA A 114 7.29 -70.33 -12.17
CA ALA A 114 8.20 -71.06 -13.06
C ALA A 114 9.17 -70.11 -13.83
N LYS A 115 8.84 -68.80 -13.93
CA LYS A 115 9.67 -67.81 -14.58
C LYS A 115 9.65 -66.49 -13.76
N PRO A 116 10.42 -66.45 -12.67
CA PRO A 116 10.42 -65.29 -11.76
C PRO A 116 11.20 -64.12 -12.33
N SER A 117 12.12 -64.31 -13.27
CA SER A 117 12.89 -63.20 -13.89
C SER A 117 12.50 -63.05 -15.36
N VAL A 118 12.26 -61.87 -15.80
CA VAL A 118 11.91 -61.53 -17.19
C VAL A 118 12.83 -60.41 -17.67
N ASP A 119 13.71 -60.72 -18.61
CA ASP A 119 14.47 -59.73 -19.34
C ASP A 119 13.67 -59.24 -20.56
N ILE A 120 13.38 -57.97 -20.64
CA ILE A 120 12.67 -57.32 -21.73
C ILE A 120 13.59 -56.71 -22.79
N GLY A 121 14.92 -56.89 -22.63
CA GLY A 121 15.92 -56.44 -23.58
C GLY A 121 16.09 -54.92 -23.65
N ALA A 122 16.60 -54.47 -24.81
CA ALA A 122 16.80 -53.07 -25.04
C ALA A 122 15.48 -52.33 -25.41
N ILE A 123 15.15 -51.28 -24.70
CA ILE A 123 14.03 -50.38 -25.01
C ILE A 123 14.59 -49.15 -25.72
N ALA A 124 14.38 -49.05 -27.03
CA ALA A 124 14.76 -47.94 -27.84
C ALA A 124 13.80 -46.75 -27.58
N LEU A 125 14.35 -45.68 -27.06
CA LEU A 125 13.63 -44.45 -26.78
C LEU A 125 13.81 -43.50 -27.97
N LYS A 126 12.70 -43.05 -28.54
CA LYS A 126 12.70 -42.05 -29.62
C LYS A 126 12.83 -40.65 -29.00
N THR A 127 13.85 -39.91 -29.44
CA THR A 127 13.97 -38.49 -29.07
C THR A 127 12.77 -37.74 -29.60
N VAL A 128 11.99 -37.15 -28.76
CA VAL A 128 11.03 -36.11 -29.16
C VAL A 128 11.84 -34.84 -29.26
N ALA A 129 12.14 -34.41 -30.50
CA ALA A 129 12.39 -32.99 -30.70
C ALA A 129 11.17 -32.30 -30.11
N ALA A 130 11.29 -31.76 -28.93
CA ALA A 130 10.31 -30.81 -28.42
C ALA A 130 10.38 -29.63 -29.39
N LYS A 131 9.54 -29.65 -30.43
CA LYS A 131 8.97 -28.44 -30.96
C LYS A 131 8.19 -27.89 -29.77
N LEU A 132 8.87 -27.14 -28.92
CA LEU A 132 8.25 -26.08 -28.16
C LEU A 132 7.66 -25.20 -29.25
N GLU A 133 6.44 -25.47 -29.70
CA GLU A 133 5.55 -24.39 -30.03
C GLU A 133 5.63 -23.52 -28.79
N THR A 134 6.27 -22.41 -28.96
CA THR A 134 6.18 -21.30 -28.03
C THR A 134 4.73 -20.87 -28.12
N GLU A 135 3.80 -21.62 -27.52
CA GLU A 135 2.65 -21.00 -26.95
C GLU A 135 3.23 -20.03 -25.93
N HIS A 136 3.33 -18.79 -26.39
CA HIS A 136 3.27 -17.65 -25.51
C HIS A 136 1.86 -17.69 -24.89
N VAL A 137 1.60 -18.64 -24.02
CA VAL A 137 0.72 -18.41 -22.90
C VAL A 137 1.55 -17.51 -21.98
N VAL A 138 1.73 -16.27 -22.41
CA VAL A 138 1.71 -15.15 -21.49
C VAL A 138 0.26 -15.17 -20.99
N ALA A 139 -0.01 -15.98 -19.97
CA ALA A 139 -1.07 -15.65 -19.06
C ALA A 139 -0.69 -14.24 -18.59
N ASP A 140 -1.31 -13.23 -19.20
CA ASP A 140 -1.38 -11.87 -18.62
C ASP A 140 -1.90 -12.15 -17.22
N ARG A 141 -1.01 -12.13 -16.23
CA ARG A 141 -1.40 -12.24 -14.82
C ARG A 141 -2.50 -11.23 -14.65
N GLU A 142 -3.62 -11.67 -14.13
CA GLU A 142 -4.75 -10.80 -13.85
C GLU A 142 -4.21 -9.50 -13.24
N GLU A 143 -4.63 -8.37 -13.79
CA GLU A 143 -4.21 -7.03 -13.33
C GLU A 143 -4.53 -6.84 -11.84
N THR A 144 -5.42 -7.69 -11.30
CA THR A 144 -5.86 -7.70 -9.92
C THR A 144 -5.78 -9.12 -9.36
N VAL A 145 -4.99 -9.31 -8.32
CA VAL A 145 -4.98 -10.55 -7.52
C VAL A 145 -5.83 -10.30 -6.28
N LEU A 146 -6.90 -11.07 -6.13
CA LEU A 146 -7.83 -10.98 -5.00
C LEU A 146 -7.45 -12.03 -3.95
N ALA A 147 -7.13 -11.58 -2.75
CA ALA A 147 -6.92 -12.43 -1.58
C ALA A 147 -8.01 -12.15 -0.54
N PRO A 148 -8.30 -13.05 0.43
CA PRO A 148 -9.35 -12.84 1.41
C PRO A 148 -9.15 -11.58 2.27
N ASP A 149 -7.91 -11.24 2.60
CA ASP A 149 -7.56 -10.12 3.46
C ASP A 149 -7.18 -8.85 2.69
N ARG A 150 -6.75 -8.96 1.41
CA ARG A 150 -6.30 -7.81 0.60
C ARG A 150 -6.49 -8.03 -0.90
N ASN A 151 -6.58 -6.94 -1.63
CA ASN A 151 -6.58 -6.94 -3.10
C ASN A 151 -5.28 -6.33 -3.60
N SER A 152 -4.61 -6.95 -4.57
CA SER A 152 -3.36 -6.45 -5.16
C SER A 152 -3.58 -6.03 -6.61
N TYR A 153 -3.21 -4.79 -6.93
CA TYR A 153 -3.38 -4.16 -8.24
C TYR A 153 -2.02 -3.92 -8.88
N SER A 154 -1.78 -4.50 -10.05
CA SER A 154 -0.52 -4.34 -10.78
C SER A 154 -0.42 -2.96 -11.46
N VAL A 155 0.71 -2.29 -11.28
CA VAL A 155 0.98 -0.97 -11.88
C VAL A 155 1.60 -1.08 -13.28
N LYS A 156 2.13 -2.24 -13.65
CA LYS A 156 2.85 -2.47 -14.92
C LYS A 156 2.09 -2.00 -16.17
N ASN A 157 0.77 -2.13 -16.16
CA ASN A 157 -0.09 -1.78 -17.30
C ASN A 157 -0.85 -0.45 -17.11
N MET A 158 -0.61 0.29 -16.03
CA MET A 158 -1.25 1.58 -15.77
C MET A 158 -0.55 2.70 -16.55
N THR A 159 -0.77 2.77 -17.86
CA THR A 159 -0.16 3.81 -18.71
C THR A 159 -0.62 5.21 -18.32
N THR A 160 -1.83 5.34 -17.76
CA THR A 160 -2.36 6.61 -17.22
C THR A 160 -1.61 7.16 -16.01
N ALA A 161 -0.79 6.35 -15.34
CA ALA A 161 0.13 6.79 -14.30
C ALA A 161 1.57 6.97 -14.80
N SER A 162 1.87 6.60 -16.04
CA SER A 162 3.21 6.66 -16.61
C SER A 162 3.77 8.09 -16.61
N GLY A 163 5.03 8.23 -16.18
CA GLY A 163 5.69 9.53 -16.06
C GLY A 163 5.18 10.40 -14.89
N GLY A 164 4.22 9.93 -14.13
CA GLY A 164 3.71 10.57 -12.92
C GLY A 164 4.35 10.05 -11.65
N THR A 165 3.60 10.12 -10.57
CA THR A 165 4.03 9.79 -9.20
C THR A 165 3.20 8.65 -8.60
N ALA A 166 3.52 8.20 -7.41
CA ALA A 166 2.69 7.24 -6.67
C ALA A 166 1.27 7.76 -6.45
N ILE A 167 1.08 9.07 -6.34
CA ILE A 167 -0.25 9.70 -6.30
C ILE A 167 -1.05 9.41 -7.58
N ASP A 168 -0.42 9.49 -8.75
CA ASP A 168 -1.10 9.17 -10.02
C ASP A 168 -1.43 7.68 -10.12
N VAL A 169 -0.60 6.81 -9.54
CA VAL A 169 -0.90 5.38 -9.39
C VAL A 169 -2.11 5.19 -8.48
N LEU A 170 -2.09 5.78 -7.28
CA LEU A 170 -3.16 5.62 -6.29
C LEU A 170 -4.53 6.13 -6.79
N ARG A 171 -4.55 7.18 -7.60
CA ARG A 171 -5.79 7.65 -8.27
C ARG A 171 -6.42 6.59 -9.17
N ASN A 172 -5.64 5.65 -9.70
CA ASN A 172 -6.13 4.55 -10.54
C ASN A 172 -6.56 3.32 -9.71
N ILE A 173 -6.27 3.26 -8.40
CA ILE A 173 -6.57 2.11 -7.56
C ILE A 173 -8.05 2.15 -7.11
N PRO A 174 -8.81 1.06 -7.23
CA PRO A 174 -10.17 0.97 -6.72
C PRO A 174 -10.27 1.30 -5.22
N LEU A 175 -11.34 1.99 -4.81
CA LEU A 175 -11.65 2.42 -3.44
C LEU A 175 -10.73 3.54 -2.91
N VAL A 176 -9.63 3.85 -3.60
CA VAL A 176 -8.69 4.89 -3.19
C VAL A 176 -9.10 6.22 -3.83
N GLU A 177 -9.16 7.27 -3.06
CA GLU A 177 -9.40 8.64 -3.50
C GLU A 177 -8.21 9.52 -3.09
N VAL A 178 -7.86 10.48 -3.94
CA VAL A 178 -6.78 11.42 -3.67
C VAL A 178 -7.30 12.82 -3.91
N ASP A 179 -7.24 13.66 -2.88
CA ASP A 179 -7.69 15.04 -2.96
C ASP A 179 -6.68 15.99 -3.65
N GLY A 180 -6.99 17.27 -3.69
CA GLY A 180 -6.15 18.29 -4.31
C GLY A 180 -4.85 18.56 -3.59
N SER A 181 -4.80 18.32 -2.29
CA SER A 181 -3.61 18.43 -1.45
C SER A 181 -2.80 17.12 -1.42
N ASN A 182 -3.18 16.12 -2.26
CA ASN A 182 -2.61 14.77 -2.33
C ASN A 182 -2.86 13.90 -1.09
N ASN A 183 -3.81 14.25 -0.24
CA ASN A 183 -4.22 13.37 0.85
C ASN A 183 -4.95 12.15 0.29
N VAL A 184 -4.55 10.99 0.78
CA VAL A 184 -5.09 9.70 0.34
C VAL A 184 -6.20 9.27 1.30
N SER A 185 -7.32 8.85 0.76
CA SER A 185 -8.42 8.27 1.51
C SER A 185 -8.86 6.93 0.91
N LEU A 186 -9.48 6.10 1.72
CA LEU A 186 -10.06 4.84 1.32
C LEU A 186 -11.56 4.87 1.62
N ARG A 187 -12.40 4.75 0.59
CA ARG A 187 -13.87 4.91 0.71
C ARG A 187 -14.26 6.27 1.32
N GLY A 188 -13.56 7.35 0.93
CA GLY A 188 -13.78 8.68 1.48
C GLY A 188 -13.27 8.92 2.90
N ASN A 189 -12.70 7.92 3.57
CA ASN A 189 -12.12 8.06 4.91
C ASN A 189 -10.60 8.25 4.81
N ALA A 190 -10.09 9.39 5.29
CA ALA A 190 -8.67 9.74 5.27
C ALA A 190 -7.83 9.00 6.34
N ASN A 191 -8.47 8.32 7.31
CA ASN A 191 -7.76 7.54 8.33
C ASN A 191 -7.32 6.18 7.78
N VAL A 192 -6.49 6.19 6.73
CA VAL A 192 -5.88 5.03 6.09
C VAL A 192 -4.41 4.95 6.46
N VAL A 193 -3.90 3.73 6.73
CA VAL A 193 -2.46 3.51 6.88
C VAL A 193 -1.85 3.27 5.51
N ILE A 194 -0.85 4.06 5.17
CA ILE A 194 -0.02 3.83 3.99
C ILE A 194 1.23 3.07 4.41
N GLN A 195 1.48 1.98 3.70
CA GLN A 195 2.68 1.17 3.85
C GLN A 195 3.52 1.22 2.58
N ILE A 196 4.82 1.07 2.74
CA ILE A 196 5.77 0.86 1.64
C ILE A 196 6.48 -0.47 1.88
N ASN A 197 6.31 -1.42 0.95
CA ASN A 197 6.82 -2.78 1.09
C ASN A 197 6.37 -3.48 2.39
N GLY A 198 5.13 -3.24 2.84
CA GLY A 198 4.56 -3.80 4.06
C GLY A 198 4.90 -3.06 5.35
N ARG A 199 5.61 -1.94 5.28
CA ARG A 199 6.01 -1.12 6.43
C ARG A 199 5.19 0.14 6.51
N SER A 200 4.68 0.47 7.69
CA SER A 200 3.91 1.69 7.90
C SER A 200 4.84 2.91 7.84
N THR A 201 4.54 3.87 6.96
CA THR A 201 5.29 5.13 6.95
C THR A 201 4.97 5.96 8.20
N PRO A 202 5.98 6.57 8.86
CA PRO A 202 5.74 7.49 9.96
C PRO A 202 5.09 8.80 9.53
N LEU A 203 5.15 9.13 8.24
CA LEU A 203 4.54 10.34 7.66
C LEU A 203 3.02 10.22 7.64
N LYS A 204 2.32 11.30 7.95
CA LYS A 204 0.84 11.38 7.92
C LYS A 204 0.38 12.72 7.30
N GLY A 205 -0.88 12.75 6.83
CA GLY A 205 -1.50 13.95 6.27
C GLY A 205 -0.72 14.53 5.09
N ASP A 206 -0.54 15.85 5.09
CA ASP A 206 0.10 16.59 3.99
C ASP A 206 1.57 16.19 3.74
N GLN A 207 2.31 15.79 4.79
CA GLN A 207 3.70 15.32 4.66
C GLN A 207 3.74 13.99 3.89
N LEU A 208 2.82 13.08 4.17
CA LEU A 208 2.68 11.83 3.43
C LEU A 208 2.25 12.10 1.99
N GLY A 209 1.28 12.98 1.78
CA GLY A 209 0.83 13.40 0.45
C GLY A 209 1.97 14.00 -0.37
N ALA A 210 2.77 14.89 0.22
CA ALA A 210 3.95 15.47 -0.40
C ALA A 210 5.00 14.41 -0.76
N PHE A 211 5.26 13.47 0.12
CA PHE A 211 6.18 12.36 -0.13
C PHE A 211 5.70 11.46 -1.29
N LEU A 212 4.43 11.05 -1.29
CA LEU A 212 3.85 10.21 -2.35
C LEU A 212 3.78 10.94 -3.70
N ALA A 213 3.57 12.26 -3.69
CA ALA A 213 3.61 13.11 -4.89
C ALA A 213 5.00 13.22 -5.50
N GLN A 214 6.04 12.85 -4.78
CA GLN A 214 7.42 12.89 -5.22
C GLN A 214 7.96 11.50 -5.57
N LEU A 215 7.31 10.41 -5.12
CA LEU A 215 7.70 9.03 -5.43
C LEU A 215 7.29 8.70 -6.88
N PRO A 216 8.23 8.44 -7.82
CA PRO A 216 7.88 8.21 -9.21
C PRO A 216 7.03 6.95 -9.40
N ALA A 217 6.01 7.02 -10.25
CA ALA A 217 5.13 5.89 -10.56
C ALA A 217 5.88 4.64 -11.06
N GLY A 218 6.97 4.84 -11.83
CA GLY A 218 7.79 3.75 -12.36
C GLY A 218 8.52 2.92 -11.30
N THR A 219 8.64 3.42 -10.07
CA THR A 219 9.21 2.66 -8.94
C THR A 219 8.20 1.72 -8.28
N VAL A 220 6.91 1.90 -8.53
CA VAL A 220 5.83 1.10 -7.94
C VAL A 220 5.56 -0.14 -8.79
N LYS A 221 5.55 -1.32 -8.16
CA LYS A 221 5.25 -2.60 -8.80
C LYS A 221 3.76 -2.93 -8.74
N ASN A 222 3.20 -2.89 -7.55
CA ASN A 222 1.77 -3.10 -7.28
C ASN A 222 1.33 -2.32 -6.05
N VAL A 223 0.04 -2.12 -5.94
CA VAL A 223 -0.60 -1.54 -4.75
C VAL A 223 -1.56 -2.57 -4.17
N GLU A 224 -1.44 -2.83 -2.88
CA GLU A 224 -2.31 -3.75 -2.15
C GLU A 224 -3.26 -2.94 -1.27
N VAL A 225 -4.52 -3.31 -1.27
CA VAL A 225 -5.57 -2.65 -0.47
C VAL A 225 -6.23 -3.68 0.43
N ALA A 226 -6.08 -3.49 1.74
CA ALA A 226 -6.74 -4.28 2.77
C ALA A 226 -7.79 -3.41 3.47
N THR A 227 -9.07 -3.64 3.18
CA THR A 227 -10.18 -2.88 3.78
C THR A 227 -10.51 -3.36 5.20
N ASN A 228 -10.18 -4.61 5.50
CA ASN A 228 -10.43 -5.24 6.81
C ASN A 228 -9.23 -6.12 7.21
N PRO A 229 -8.07 -5.48 7.56
CA PRO A 229 -6.83 -6.20 7.88
C PRO A 229 -6.95 -7.12 9.10
N SER A 230 -6.08 -8.11 9.19
CA SER A 230 -6.04 -9.09 10.27
C SER A 230 -5.41 -8.54 11.57
N ALA A 231 -5.47 -9.29 12.66
CA ALA A 231 -4.82 -8.94 13.93
C ALA A 231 -3.27 -8.91 13.86
N LYS A 232 -2.67 -9.51 12.83
CA LYS A 232 -1.23 -9.44 12.54
C LYS A 232 -0.79 -8.05 12.09
N ASP A 233 -1.69 -7.35 11.39
CA ASP A 233 -1.47 -5.99 10.92
C ASP A 233 -1.67 -4.98 12.06
N ASP A 234 -1.05 -3.81 11.95
CA ASP A 234 -1.28 -2.74 12.91
C ASP A 234 -2.76 -2.33 12.89
N PRO A 235 -3.39 -2.13 14.06
CA PRO A 235 -4.78 -1.72 14.12
C PRO A 235 -4.98 -0.24 13.76
N GLU A 236 -3.92 0.53 13.55
CA GLU A 236 -4.01 1.90 13.06
C GLU A 236 -4.65 1.97 11.67
N GLY A 237 -5.32 3.09 11.39
CA GLY A 237 -6.03 3.33 10.14
C GLY A 237 -7.42 2.70 10.11
N THR A 238 -8.41 3.47 10.56
CA THR A 238 -9.82 3.04 10.63
C THR A 238 -10.44 2.73 9.27
N ALA A 239 -9.86 3.25 8.17
CA ALA A 239 -10.30 2.94 6.80
C ALA A 239 -9.74 1.62 6.26
N GLY A 240 -8.57 1.20 6.72
CA GLY A 240 -7.82 0.04 6.22
C GLY A 240 -6.36 0.37 5.94
N ILE A 241 -5.72 -0.46 5.14
CA ILE A 241 -4.29 -0.35 4.78
C ILE A 241 -4.15 -0.29 3.26
N ILE A 242 -3.30 0.61 2.76
CA ILE A 242 -2.83 0.65 1.38
C ILE A 242 -1.31 0.41 1.41
N ASN A 243 -0.86 -0.70 0.85
CA ASN A 243 0.56 -1.04 0.77
C ASN A 243 1.10 -0.81 -0.65
N ILE A 244 2.04 0.11 -0.79
CA ILE A 244 2.74 0.41 -2.05
C ILE A 244 3.95 -0.50 -2.13
N VAL A 245 3.90 -1.50 -3.01
CA VAL A 245 5.00 -2.43 -3.21
C VAL A 245 5.91 -1.88 -4.31
N LEU A 246 7.15 -1.59 -3.95
CA LEU A 246 8.14 -1.08 -4.89
C LEU A 246 8.79 -2.21 -5.70
N ASN A 247 9.29 -1.86 -6.89
CA ASN A 247 10.06 -2.77 -7.72
C ASN A 247 11.35 -3.20 -7.02
N GLN A 248 11.45 -4.48 -6.67
CA GLN A 248 12.61 -5.09 -6.02
C GLN A 248 13.01 -6.40 -6.72
N GLN A 249 12.60 -6.60 -7.98
CA GLN A 249 12.91 -7.83 -8.71
C GLN A 249 14.39 -7.81 -9.10
N THR A 250 15.13 -8.76 -8.56
CA THR A 250 16.46 -9.11 -9.02
C THR A 250 16.35 -10.38 -9.84
N GLU A 251 16.80 -10.32 -11.08
CA GLU A 251 16.94 -11.50 -11.94
C GLU A 251 18.30 -12.18 -11.66
N LEU A 252 18.40 -13.49 -11.98
CA LEU A 252 19.68 -14.19 -11.95
C LEU A 252 20.63 -13.57 -13.01
N GLY A 253 21.57 -12.76 -12.56
CA GLY A 253 22.46 -11.97 -13.39
C GLY A 253 22.24 -10.47 -13.18
N LEU A 254 22.83 -9.66 -14.07
CA LEU A 254 22.69 -8.20 -14.05
C LEU A 254 21.42 -7.81 -14.81
N SER A 255 20.52 -7.09 -14.14
CA SER A 255 19.30 -6.58 -14.74
C SER A 255 18.97 -5.18 -14.21
N GLY A 256 18.23 -4.41 -14.97
CA GLY A 256 17.81 -3.09 -14.53
C GLY A 256 16.92 -2.38 -15.53
N GLY A 257 16.60 -1.12 -15.22
CA GLY A 257 15.78 -0.27 -16.07
C GLY A 257 16.10 1.20 -15.84
N LEU A 258 15.87 1.98 -16.88
CA LEU A 258 15.96 3.43 -16.88
C LEU A 258 14.67 4.01 -17.45
N SER A 259 14.16 5.07 -16.84
CA SER A 259 13.02 5.81 -17.35
C SER A 259 13.24 7.31 -17.19
N ALA A 260 12.92 8.07 -18.19
CA ALA A 260 12.96 9.53 -18.17
C ALA A 260 11.68 10.10 -18.80
N GLY A 261 11.17 11.17 -18.22
CA GLY A 261 9.94 11.82 -18.68
C GLY A 261 9.98 13.32 -18.52
N THR A 262 9.17 14.00 -19.34
CA THR A 262 8.95 15.44 -19.26
C THR A 262 7.47 15.76 -19.48
N ALA A 263 7.03 16.94 -19.05
CA ALA A 263 5.67 17.42 -19.28
C ALA A 263 5.62 18.86 -19.77
N SER A 264 4.49 19.23 -20.36
CA SER A 264 4.20 20.61 -20.84
C SER A 264 4.28 21.66 -19.70
N THR A 265 4.13 21.25 -18.44
CA THR A 265 4.30 22.07 -17.23
C THR A 265 5.75 22.24 -16.78
N ARG A 266 6.73 21.85 -17.59
CA ARG A 266 8.17 21.77 -17.25
C ARG A 266 8.46 20.75 -16.14
N GLN A 267 7.55 19.84 -15.87
CA GLN A 267 7.86 18.69 -15.03
C GLN A 267 8.90 17.81 -15.71
N THR A 268 9.87 17.32 -14.97
CA THR A 268 10.85 16.32 -15.40
C THR A 268 10.99 15.25 -14.34
N ASN A 269 11.16 14.01 -14.77
CA ASN A 269 11.47 12.90 -13.89
C ASN A 269 12.49 11.98 -14.55
N ALA A 270 13.32 11.37 -13.73
CA ALA A 270 14.22 10.30 -14.13
C ALA A 270 14.28 9.27 -13.02
N ASN A 271 14.24 8.01 -13.36
CA ASN A 271 14.45 6.93 -12.42
C ASN A 271 15.24 5.79 -13.06
N GLY A 272 15.97 5.07 -12.23
CA GLY A 272 16.74 3.93 -12.66
C GLY A 272 16.87 2.92 -11.55
N ASN A 273 17.03 1.67 -11.93
CA ASN A 273 17.32 0.59 -11.00
C ASN A 273 18.32 -0.41 -11.62
N ILE A 274 19.05 -1.08 -10.75
CA ILE A 274 19.99 -2.13 -11.12
C ILE A 274 19.98 -3.19 -10.02
N GLY A 275 19.97 -4.46 -10.42
CA GLY A 275 19.99 -5.58 -9.51
C GLY A 275 20.95 -6.66 -9.99
N LYS A 276 21.60 -7.33 -9.06
CA LYS A 276 22.49 -8.46 -9.33
C LYS A 276 22.34 -9.50 -8.23
N GLN A 277 22.23 -10.76 -8.63
CA GLN A 277 22.38 -11.90 -7.74
C GLN A 277 23.66 -12.66 -8.11
N GLN A 278 24.52 -12.89 -7.13
CA GLN A 278 25.75 -13.66 -7.29
C GLN A 278 25.90 -14.63 -6.11
N GLY A 279 25.70 -15.92 -6.37
CA GLY A 279 25.72 -16.94 -5.32
C GLY A 279 24.64 -16.68 -4.25
N LYS A 280 25.07 -16.48 -3.01
CA LYS A 280 24.19 -16.24 -1.85
C LYS A 280 23.82 -14.78 -1.64
N LEU A 281 24.44 -13.85 -2.38
CA LEU A 281 24.23 -12.43 -2.22
C LEU A 281 23.36 -11.89 -3.36
N THR A 282 22.33 -11.15 -2.99
CA THR A 282 21.49 -10.36 -3.89
C THR A 282 21.61 -8.90 -3.51
N VAL A 283 21.91 -8.04 -4.48
CA VAL A 283 21.97 -6.59 -4.29
C VAL A 283 21.03 -5.92 -5.29
N PHE A 284 20.27 -4.95 -4.81
CA PHE A 284 19.42 -4.10 -5.64
C PHE A 284 19.61 -2.65 -5.24
N LEU A 285 19.78 -1.79 -6.22
CA LEU A 285 19.89 -0.35 -6.07
C LEU A 285 18.87 0.32 -6.96
N SER A 286 18.21 1.36 -6.48
CA SER A 286 17.41 2.24 -7.32
C SER A 286 17.62 3.70 -6.94
N GLY A 287 17.42 4.58 -7.91
CA GLY A 287 17.47 6.01 -7.71
C GLY A 287 16.41 6.72 -8.53
N SER A 288 15.95 7.85 -8.05
CA SER A 288 14.95 8.67 -8.73
C SER A 288 15.17 10.15 -8.46
N MET A 289 14.77 10.96 -9.44
CA MET A 289 14.75 12.41 -9.39
C MET A 289 13.43 12.91 -9.97
N TYR A 290 12.86 13.93 -9.34
CA TYR A 290 11.61 14.56 -9.76
C TYR A 290 11.71 16.07 -9.59
N ARG A 291 11.27 16.80 -10.59
CA ARG A 291 11.11 18.26 -10.57
C ARG A 291 9.77 18.61 -11.21
N ASP A 292 9.04 19.55 -10.62
CA ASP A 292 7.80 20.04 -11.17
C ASP A 292 7.68 21.55 -11.09
N HIS A 293 6.72 22.10 -11.81
CA HIS A 293 6.40 23.51 -11.85
C HIS A 293 4.89 23.66 -12.07
N ARG A 294 4.13 23.82 -10.97
CA ARG A 294 2.66 23.87 -11.00
C ARG A 294 2.15 25.24 -10.69
N ALA A 295 1.27 25.75 -11.52
CA ALA A 295 0.46 26.92 -11.21
C ALA A 295 -0.79 26.48 -10.42
N THR A 296 -1.12 27.18 -9.36
CA THR A 296 -2.34 26.97 -8.57
C THR A 296 -3.21 28.24 -8.64
N SER A 297 -4.52 28.07 -8.58
CA SER A 297 -5.46 29.19 -8.52
C SER A 297 -6.70 28.79 -7.73
N GLY A 298 -7.43 29.77 -7.19
CA GLY A 298 -8.66 29.49 -6.46
C GLY A 298 -9.44 30.76 -6.13
N THR A 299 -10.65 30.54 -5.62
CA THR A 299 -11.52 31.59 -5.10
C THR A 299 -12.15 31.14 -3.80
N ILE A 300 -12.30 32.07 -2.86
CA ILE A 300 -13.04 31.88 -1.62
C ILE A 300 -14.05 33.02 -1.51
N SER A 301 -15.32 32.66 -1.27
CA SER A 301 -16.39 33.61 -1.00
C SER A 301 -16.92 33.33 0.41
N ARG A 302 -16.80 34.28 1.31
CA ARG A 302 -17.16 34.19 2.73
C ARG A 302 -18.22 35.19 3.13
N THR A 303 -19.24 34.70 3.83
CA THR A 303 -20.23 35.55 4.57
C THR A 303 -20.00 35.32 6.03
N ASN A 304 -19.64 36.41 6.75
CA ASN A 304 -19.48 36.39 8.19
C ASN A 304 -20.84 36.63 8.87
N LEU A 305 -21.19 35.80 9.85
CA LEU A 305 -22.47 35.85 10.56
C LEU A 305 -22.34 36.41 11.97
N VAL A 306 -21.11 36.56 12.49
CA VAL A 306 -20.85 36.99 13.87
C VAL A 306 -20.16 38.34 13.97
N VAL A 307 -19.55 38.82 12.90
CA VAL A 307 -18.94 40.17 12.84
C VAL A 307 -19.80 41.08 11.98
N PRO A 308 -20.06 42.32 12.40
CA PRO A 308 -20.89 43.23 11.63
C PRO A 308 -20.20 43.74 10.36
N VAL A 309 -18.87 43.82 10.34
CA VAL A 309 -18.06 44.36 9.23
C VAL A 309 -16.69 43.64 9.22
N PRO A 310 -16.23 43.11 8.08
CA PRO A 310 -16.92 42.96 6.80
C PRO A 310 -18.00 41.88 6.85
N VAL A 311 -19.12 42.14 6.16
CA VAL A 311 -20.20 41.14 6.02
C VAL A 311 -19.78 40.06 5.00
N TYR A 312 -19.16 40.49 3.90
CA TYR A 312 -18.65 39.55 2.88
C TYR A 312 -17.15 39.78 2.67
N THR A 313 -16.44 38.71 2.41
CA THR A 313 -15.04 38.68 1.97
C THR A 313 -14.90 37.80 0.76
N GLU A 314 -14.49 38.40 -0.37
CA GLU A 314 -14.14 37.70 -1.58
C GLU A 314 -12.61 37.59 -1.68
N THR A 315 -12.09 36.38 -1.98
CA THR A 315 -10.65 36.17 -2.07
C THR A 315 -10.28 35.50 -3.38
N SER A 316 -9.31 36.04 -4.10
CA SER A 316 -8.65 35.38 -5.23
C SER A 316 -7.31 34.86 -4.82
N LEU A 317 -7.00 33.63 -5.21
CA LEU A 317 -5.76 32.93 -4.90
C LEU A 317 -5.02 32.60 -6.20
N GLU A 318 -3.75 33.00 -6.28
CA GLU A 318 -2.84 32.59 -7.35
C GLU A 318 -1.50 32.15 -6.75
N GLY A 319 -0.91 31.08 -7.31
CA GLY A 319 0.34 30.60 -6.77
C GLY A 319 1.12 29.70 -7.71
N ARG A 320 2.32 29.38 -7.28
CA ARG A 320 3.22 28.42 -7.96
C ARG A 320 3.82 27.50 -6.92
N GLN A 321 4.00 26.24 -7.33
CA GLN A 321 4.68 25.21 -6.55
C GLN A 321 5.85 24.67 -7.37
N LEU A 322 7.03 24.59 -6.76
CA LEU A 322 8.30 24.27 -7.40
C LEU A 322 9.01 23.13 -6.64
N PRO A 323 8.44 21.91 -6.58
CA PRO A 323 9.09 20.79 -5.93
C PRO A 323 10.28 20.28 -6.75
N LEU A 324 11.39 20.02 -6.06
CA LEU A 324 12.55 19.30 -6.54
C LEU A 324 12.89 18.23 -5.50
N SER A 325 12.96 16.97 -5.92
CA SER A 325 13.25 15.89 -5.00
C SER A 325 14.00 14.75 -5.66
N GLY A 326 14.64 13.95 -4.85
CA GLY A 326 15.34 12.76 -5.31
C GLY A 326 15.64 11.83 -4.15
N GLY A 327 15.89 10.58 -4.50
CA GLY A 327 16.19 9.58 -3.50
C GLY A 327 16.64 8.27 -4.11
N GLY A 328 17.00 7.35 -3.25
CA GLY A 328 17.44 6.03 -3.64
C GLY A 328 17.08 4.97 -2.61
N THR A 329 17.01 3.73 -3.08
CA THR A 329 16.92 2.56 -2.24
C THR A 329 18.10 1.64 -2.48
N ALA A 330 18.62 1.06 -1.42
CA ALA A 330 19.62 0.01 -1.47
C ALA A 330 19.08 -1.19 -0.69
N ARG A 331 19.06 -2.35 -1.31
CA ARG A 331 18.72 -3.61 -0.66
C ARG A 331 19.84 -4.60 -0.83
N SER A 332 20.23 -5.25 0.24
CA SER A 332 21.16 -6.37 0.25
C SER A 332 20.48 -7.54 0.96
N GLU A 333 20.47 -8.72 0.34
CA GLU A 333 19.98 -9.95 0.95
C GLU A 333 21.08 -11.01 0.87
N TYR A 334 21.46 -11.54 2.02
CA TYR A 334 22.38 -12.64 2.13
C TYR A 334 21.68 -13.91 2.58
N ARG A 335 21.81 -14.97 1.79
CA ARG A 335 21.23 -16.28 2.06
C ARG A 335 22.27 -17.17 2.72
N PHE A 336 22.20 -17.33 4.03
CA PHE A 336 23.10 -18.21 4.79
C PHE A 336 22.91 -19.66 4.38
N THR A 337 21.64 -20.08 4.34
CA THR A 337 21.18 -21.40 3.88
C THR A 337 19.98 -21.22 2.98
N ASP A 338 19.50 -22.30 2.34
CA ASP A 338 18.27 -22.24 1.52
C ASP A 338 17.03 -21.85 2.31
N ARG A 339 17.13 -21.79 3.65
CA ARG A 339 16.01 -21.50 4.55
C ARG A 339 16.27 -20.32 5.49
N THR A 340 17.39 -19.65 5.37
CA THR A 340 17.73 -18.57 6.29
C THR A 340 18.32 -17.41 5.51
N THR A 341 17.68 -16.25 5.63
CA THR A 341 18.10 -15.00 4.97
C THR A 341 18.24 -13.86 5.98
N LEU A 342 19.16 -12.99 5.71
CA LEU A 342 19.28 -11.68 6.33
C LEU A 342 19.22 -10.63 5.23
N SER A 343 18.34 -9.66 5.36
CA SER A 343 18.25 -8.54 4.45
C SER A 343 18.44 -7.22 5.18
N LEU A 344 19.16 -6.33 4.53
CA LEU A 344 19.30 -4.94 4.91
C LEU A 344 18.69 -4.09 3.79
N ASP A 345 17.72 -3.29 4.12
CA ASP A 345 17.12 -2.29 3.24
C ASP A 345 17.47 -0.90 3.77
N ALA A 346 17.88 -0.01 2.88
CA ALA A 346 18.08 1.40 3.17
C ALA A 346 17.31 2.23 2.15
N PHE A 347 16.61 3.25 2.63
CA PHE A 347 15.92 4.22 1.81
C PHE A 347 16.35 5.62 2.23
N LEU A 348 16.82 6.41 1.27
CA LEU A 348 17.19 7.80 1.45
C LEU A 348 16.39 8.64 0.48
N TYR A 349 15.79 9.71 0.98
CA TYR A 349 14.97 10.58 0.18
C TYR A 349 15.09 12.01 0.68
N GLY A 350 15.34 12.96 -0.23
CA GLY A 350 15.42 14.38 0.10
C GLY A 350 14.68 15.23 -0.91
N GLY A 351 14.18 16.37 -0.45
CA GLY A 351 13.46 17.28 -1.29
C GLY A 351 13.65 18.74 -0.89
N HIS A 352 13.49 19.57 -1.89
CA HIS A 352 13.36 21.01 -1.77
C HIS A 352 12.03 21.42 -2.39
N TYR A 353 11.20 22.11 -1.65
CA TYR A 353 9.93 22.63 -2.10
C TYR A 353 9.96 24.15 -2.01
N GLY A 354 9.85 24.82 -3.14
CA GLY A 354 9.61 26.24 -3.23
C GLY A 354 8.15 26.52 -3.60
N GLY A 355 7.54 27.54 -3.05
CA GLY A 355 6.18 27.93 -3.39
C GLY A 355 5.93 29.41 -3.12
N ASP A 356 5.20 30.06 -4.03
CA ASP A 356 4.71 31.42 -3.87
C ASP A 356 3.20 31.41 -3.99
N GLN A 357 2.51 32.18 -3.17
CA GLN A 357 1.07 32.41 -3.24
C GLN A 357 0.74 33.88 -3.04
N SER A 358 -0.11 34.44 -3.91
CA SER A 358 -0.80 35.73 -3.72
C SER A 358 -2.23 35.43 -3.31
N SER A 359 -2.72 36.19 -2.34
CA SER A 359 -4.10 36.13 -1.85
C SER A 359 -4.64 37.59 -1.84
N ASP A 360 -5.59 37.87 -2.74
CA ASP A 360 -6.17 39.18 -2.89
C ASP A 360 -7.59 39.16 -2.31
N TYR A 361 -7.79 39.93 -1.23
CA TYR A 361 -9.03 40.03 -0.46
C TYR A 361 -9.79 41.29 -0.80
N THR A 362 -11.09 41.17 -1.00
CA THR A 362 -12.04 42.29 -1.14
C THR A 362 -13.07 42.20 -0.03
N ASP A 363 -13.05 43.13 0.89
CA ASP A 363 -14.02 43.24 1.97
C ASP A 363 -15.20 44.10 1.56
N LEU A 364 -16.42 43.63 1.82
CA LEU A 364 -17.67 44.27 1.42
C LEU A 364 -18.58 44.44 2.63
N ASP A 365 -19.34 45.52 2.63
CA ASP A 365 -20.43 45.78 3.58
C ASP A 365 -21.71 44.99 3.22
N ALA A 366 -22.79 45.22 3.98
CA ALA A 366 -24.09 44.58 3.77
C ALA A 366 -24.73 44.96 2.42
N SER A 367 -24.39 46.13 1.86
CA SER A 367 -24.84 46.60 0.53
C SER A 367 -23.96 46.13 -0.63
N ARG A 368 -22.91 45.31 -0.32
CA ARG A 368 -21.86 44.83 -1.21
C ARG A 368 -20.96 45.95 -1.76
N SER A 369 -20.87 47.06 -1.06
CA SER A 369 -19.90 48.12 -1.34
C SER A 369 -18.53 47.73 -0.82
N ILE A 370 -17.46 48.04 -1.58
CA ILE A 370 -16.09 47.76 -1.18
C ILE A 370 -15.73 48.70 -0.01
N ILE A 371 -15.34 48.10 1.14
CA ILE A 371 -14.89 48.83 2.33
C ILE A 371 -13.39 48.64 2.59
N GLY A 372 -12.77 47.65 2.00
CA GLY A 372 -11.35 47.41 2.14
C GLY A 372 -10.82 46.45 1.08
N LEU A 373 -9.54 46.63 0.76
CA LEU A 373 -8.75 45.74 -0.08
C LEU A 373 -7.52 45.31 0.72
N PHE A 374 -7.21 44.00 0.70
CA PHE A 374 -6.05 43.46 1.35
C PHE A 374 -5.36 42.50 0.42
N ASP A 375 -4.08 42.70 0.15
CA ASP A 375 -3.26 41.76 -0.57
C ASP A 375 -2.21 41.14 0.35
N GLN A 376 -2.01 39.85 0.24
CA GLN A 376 -0.99 39.13 0.97
C GLN A 376 -0.20 38.20 0.01
N ARG A 377 1.10 38.22 0.22
CA ARG A 377 2.02 37.30 -0.47
C ARG A 377 2.69 36.39 0.54
N SER A 378 2.71 35.10 0.23
CA SER A 378 3.43 34.08 0.96
C SER A 378 4.50 33.47 0.08
N SER A 379 5.73 33.44 0.55
CA SER A 379 6.82 32.69 -0.08
C SER A 379 7.30 31.61 0.86
N GLN A 380 7.25 30.37 0.45
CA GLN A 380 7.63 29.21 1.24
C GLN A 380 8.83 28.48 0.63
N ILE A 381 9.77 28.12 1.48
CA ILE A 381 10.88 27.24 1.16
C ILE A 381 10.93 26.12 2.20
N SER A 382 10.73 24.87 1.76
CA SER A 382 10.84 23.71 2.64
C SER A 382 11.92 22.77 2.14
N ARG A 383 12.67 22.17 3.06
CA ARG A 383 13.69 21.14 2.80
C ARG A 383 13.42 19.97 3.71
N ASN A 384 13.50 18.78 3.19
CA ASN A 384 13.33 17.55 3.98
C ASN A 384 14.36 16.51 3.61
N LEU A 385 14.76 15.72 4.60
CA LEU A 385 15.58 14.51 4.42
C LEU A 385 14.96 13.37 5.23
N SER A 386 14.53 12.34 4.53
CA SER A 386 14.01 11.10 5.13
C SER A 386 15.03 9.98 4.97
N GLN A 387 15.27 9.26 6.03
CA GLN A 387 16.17 8.12 6.11
C GLN A 387 15.41 6.97 6.75
N ASP A 388 15.52 5.79 6.16
CA ASP A 388 14.89 4.57 6.69
C ASP A 388 15.85 3.39 6.51
N TYR A 389 16.06 2.63 7.56
CA TYR A 389 16.94 1.48 7.61
C TYR A 389 16.20 0.32 8.26
N ASP A 390 16.17 -0.82 7.57
CA ASP A 390 15.53 -2.04 8.04
C ASP A 390 16.47 -3.22 7.96
N LEU A 391 16.60 -3.92 9.07
CA LEU A 391 17.33 -5.18 9.17
C LEU A 391 16.32 -6.30 9.45
N THR A 392 16.17 -7.21 8.49
CA THR A 392 15.21 -8.32 8.59
C THR A 392 15.93 -9.66 8.55
N PHE A 393 15.77 -10.46 9.59
CA PHE A 393 16.14 -11.88 9.63
C PHE A 393 14.90 -12.75 9.38
N ARG A 394 15.02 -13.73 8.46
CA ARG A 394 13.93 -14.69 8.19
C ARG A 394 14.44 -16.12 8.17
N ARG A 395 13.64 -17.01 8.74
CA ARG A 395 13.84 -18.45 8.68
C ARG A 395 12.58 -19.12 8.13
N PHE A 396 12.77 -20.05 7.18
CA PHE A 396 11.69 -20.75 6.49
C PHE A 396 11.66 -22.23 6.87
N THR A 397 10.49 -22.86 6.75
CA THR A 397 10.31 -24.31 6.86
C THR A 397 10.89 -25.03 5.64
N ALA A 398 10.91 -26.37 5.68
CA ALA A 398 11.31 -27.20 4.53
C ALA A 398 10.45 -26.97 3.27
N LYS A 399 9.20 -26.50 3.45
CA LYS A 399 8.28 -26.16 2.35
C LYS A 399 8.31 -24.66 1.99
N ASN A 400 9.35 -23.96 2.45
CA ASN A 400 9.55 -22.51 2.24
C ASN A 400 8.42 -21.60 2.78
N ALA A 401 7.63 -22.06 3.75
CA ALA A 401 6.73 -21.21 4.50
C ALA A 401 7.51 -20.46 5.60
N PRO A 402 7.19 -19.19 5.92
CA PRO A 402 7.82 -18.48 7.03
C PRO A 402 7.62 -19.28 8.33
N LEU A 403 8.69 -19.42 9.09
CA LEU A 403 8.67 -20.03 10.43
C LEU A 403 8.89 -18.98 11.49
N PHE A 404 9.86 -18.10 11.24
CA PHE A 404 10.29 -17.08 12.18
C PHE A 404 10.81 -15.87 11.38
N SER A 405 10.43 -14.68 11.80
CA SER A 405 11.04 -13.44 11.34
C SER A 405 11.28 -12.48 12.49
N MET A 406 12.36 -11.71 12.38
CA MET A 406 12.66 -10.58 13.24
C MET A 406 13.05 -9.40 12.36
N GLU A 407 12.46 -8.25 12.65
CA GLU A 407 12.64 -7.01 11.92
C GLU A 407 12.97 -5.89 12.91
N VAL A 408 13.99 -5.11 12.58
CA VAL A 408 14.37 -3.89 13.29
C VAL A 408 14.41 -2.78 12.28
N GLU A 409 13.60 -1.76 12.49
CA GLU A 409 13.48 -0.60 11.64
C GLU A 409 13.81 0.67 12.43
N TYR A 410 14.61 1.52 11.84
CA TYR A 410 14.86 2.88 12.30
C TYR A 410 14.63 3.83 11.15
N SER A 411 13.80 4.83 11.36
CA SER A 411 13.66 5.93 10.40
C SER A 411 13.73 7.28 11.09
N ASN A 412 14.13 8.28 10.32
CA ASN A 412 14.11 9.67 10.72
C ASN A 412 13.73 10.54 9.51
N ASN A 413 12.90 11.55 9.77
CA ASN A 413 12.61 12.59 8.80
C ASN A 413 12.93 13.95 9.44
N ASP A 414 13.87 14.66 8.87
CA ASP A 414 14.22 16.02 9.26
C ASP A 414 13.64 17.01 8.25
N GLY A 415 12.90 18.00 8.73
CA GLY A 415 12.27 19.02 7.91
C GLY A 415 12.60 20.43 8.40
N HIS A 416 12.88 21.32 7.44
CA HIS A 416 13.05 22.76 7.69
C HIS A 416 12.12 23.50 6.75
N THR A 417 11.34 24.44 7.28
CA THR A 417 10.42 25.27 6.49
C THR A 417 10.56 26.73 6.90
N ASP A 418 10.80 27.56 5.90
CA ASP A 418 10.79 29.01 6.02
C ASP A 418 9.58 29.55 5.25
N ILE A 419 8.79 30.44 5.87
CA ILE A 419 7.65 31.11 5.24
C ILE A 419 7.79 32.59 5.50
N ASP A 420 7.88 33.39 4.43
CA ASP A 420 7.83 34.86 4.49
C ASP A 420 6.43 35.30 4.10
N LEU A 421 5.77 36.04 4.99
CA LEU A 421 4.44 36.62 4.80
C LEU A 421 4.56 38.14 4.72
N SER A 422 4.08 38.76 3.65
CA SER A 422 4.03 40.24 3.48
C SER A 422 2.67 40.63 2.92
N GLY A 423 2.23 41.84 3.19
CA GLY A 423 0.96 42.29 2.66
C GLY A 423 0.74 43.81 2.80
N THR A 424 -0.31 44.29 2.14
CA THR A 424 -0.77 45.66 2.21
C THR A 424 -2.27 45.72 2.44
N VAL A 425 -2.69 46.69 3.26
CA VAL A 425 -4.11 47.00 3.48
C VAL A 425 -4.41 48.36 2.84
N ARG A 426 -5.49 48.44 2.09
CA ARG A 426 -6.02 49.66 1.52
C ARG A 426 -7.49 49.79 1.93
N GLN A 427 -7.80 50.78 2.74
CA GLN A 427 -9.18 51.13 3.06
C GLN A 427 -9.81 51.86 1.88
N SER A 428 -11.11 51.75 1.68
CA SER A 428 -11.83 52.33 0.55
C SER A 428 -11.72 53.88 0.51
N ASP A 429 -11.49 54.51 1.69
CA ASP A 429 -11.37 55.95 1.88
C ASP A 429 -9.92 56.47 2.01
N ALA A 430 -8.95 55.57 2.09
CA ALA A 430 -7.54 55.88 2.27
C ALA A 430 -6.79 55.90 0.92
N SER A 431 -6.16 57.03 0.61
CA SER A 431 -5.32 57.17 -0.58
C SER A 431 -3.98 56.43 -0.51
N THR A 432 -3.52 56.10 0.70
CA THR A 432 -2.20 55.48 0.92
C THR A 432 -2.34 54.10 1.50
N PRO A 433 -1.81 53.05 0.80
CA PRO A 433 -1.77 51.68 1.34
C PRO A 433 -0.92 51.60 2.62
N SER A 434 -1.39 50.86 3.62
CA SER A 434 -0.63 50.57 4.83
C SER A 434 0.00 49.17 4.71
N ALA A 435 1.32 49.09 4.79
CA ALA A 435 2.02 47.81 4.75
C ALA A 435 1.83 47.08 6.09
N ILE A 436 1.58 45.78 6.01
CA ILE A 436 1.65 44.88 7.17
C ILE A 436 3.13 44.51 7.37
N PRO A 437 3.63 44.50 8.62
CA PRO A 437 4.99 44.06 8.88
C PRO A 437 5.23 42.68 8.27
N THR A 438 6.31 42.53 7.50
CA THR A 438 6.70 41.22 6.94
C THR A 438 7.04 40.26 8.10
N GLU A 439 6.38 39.16 8.14
CA GLU A 439 6.60 38.10 9.12
C GLU A 439 7.42 36.98 8.46
N ARG A 440 8.39 36.45 9.17
CA ARG A 440 9.14 35.24 8.81
C ARG A 440 8.90 34.17 9.85
N ASP A 441 8.39 33.07 9.42
CA ASP A 441 8.18 31.85 10.21
C ASP A 441 9.24 30.82 9.84
N HIS A 442 9.98 30.34 10.82
CA HIS A 442 10.96 29.27 10.69
C HIS A 442 10.52 28.07 11.49
N THR A 443 10.40 26.92 10.84
CA THR A 443 9.98 25.68 11.48
C THR A 443 11.04 24.60 11.27
N VAL A 444 11.45 23.95 12.35
CA VAL A 444 12.33 22.77 12.33
C VAL A 444 11.58 21.60 12.93
N GLY A 445 11.39 20.54 12.14
CA GLY A 445 10.72 19.31 12.59
C GLY A 445 11.65 18.12 12.51
N ARG A 446 11.65 17.26 13.54
CA ARG A 446 12.36 15.99 13.59
C ARG A 446 11.40 14.88 14.00
N TYR A 447 11.45 13.75 13.30
CA TYR A 447 10.47 12.67 13.41
C TYR A 447 11.14 11.30 13.49
N PRO A 448 11.98 11.01 14.51
CA PRO A 448 12.57 9.69 14.68
C PRO A 448 11.52 8.64 15.02
N TYR A 449 11.69 7.48 14.42
CA TYR A 449 10.82 6.33 14.56
C TYR A 449 11.67 5.07 14.75
N PHE A 450 11.32 4.25 15.71
CA PHE A 450 11.92 2.95 15.94
C PHE A 450 10.82 1.89 16.02
N ASN A 451 11.07 0.75 15.37
CA ASN A 451 10.17 -0.38 15.40
C ASN A 451 10.98 -1.69 15.52
N TRP A 452 10.55 -2.54 16.43
CA TRP A 452 11.02 -3.91 16.56
C TRP A 452 9.82 -4.84 16.47
N LYS A 453 9.91 -5.86 15.60
CA LYS A 453 8.85 -6.83 15.37
C LYS A 453 9.42 -8.23 15.28
N THR A 454 8.73 -9.19 15.91
CA THR A 454 9.07 -10.61 15.80
C THR A 454 7.81 -11.40 15.56
N ASP A 455 7.83 -12.25 14.53
CA ASP A 455 6.72 -13.13 14.16
C ASP A 455 7.17 -14.59 14.20
N TYR A 456 6.30 -15.45 14.68
CA TYR A 456 6.45 -16.90 14.65
C TYR A 456 5.22 -17.56 14.06
N THR A 457 5.43 -18.53 13.17
CA THR A 457 4.36 -19.27 12.49
C THR A 457 4.52 -20.76 12.77
N ALA A 458 3.52 -21.36 13.37
CA ALA A 458 3.42 -22.80 13.57
C ALA A 458 2.37 -23.40 12.62
N GLN A 459 2.77 -24.42 11.87
CA GLN A 459 1.87 -25.15 10.97
C GLN A 459 1.48 -26.48 11.61
N PHE A 460 0.19 -26.71 11.81
CA PHE A 460 -0.37 -27.95 12.35
C PHE A 460 -1.07 -28.73 11.22
N GLY A 461 -0.43 -29.81 10.76
CA GLY A 461 -0.89 -30.53 9.58
C GLY A 461 -0.83 -29.69 8.29
N THR A 462 -1.82 -29.87 7.41
CA THR A 462 -1.92 -29.16 6.13
C THR A 462 -2.97 -28.04 6.15
N THR A 463 -3.77 -27.95 7.20
CA THR A 463 -4.99 -27.12 7.24
C THR A 463 -4.93 -26.00 8.26
N THR A 464 -4.18 -26.15 9.34
CA THR A 464 -4.20 -25.21 10.47
C THR A 464 -2.87 -24.50 10.60
N LYS A 465 -2.91 -23.17 10.68
CA LYS A 465 -1.75 -22.29 10.90
C LYS A 465 -2.02 -21.40 12.12
N LEU A 466 -1.07 -21.35 13.03
CA LEU A 466 -1.05 -20.41 14.16
C LEU A 466 0.10 -19.42 13.95
N GLU A 467 -0.22 -18.15 13.96
CA GLU A 467 0.75 -17.06 13.91
C GLU A 467 0.69 -16.26 15.20
N SER A 468 1.84 -15.90 15.71
CA SER A 468 1.97 -15.05 16.88
C SER A 468 3.12 -14.08 16.70
N GLY A 469 3.03 -12.93 17.34
CA GLY A 469 4.11 -11.96 17.25
C GLY A 469 4.06 -10.93 18.36
N LEU A 470 5.20 -10.27 18.51
CA LEU A 470 5.41 -9.14 19.42
C LEU A 470 5.91 -7.96 18.60
N LYS A 471 5.52 -6.77 19.00
CA LYS A 471 5.95 -5.51 18.38
C LYS A 471 6.16 -4.45 19.44
N ILE A 472 7.22 -3.67 19.28
CA ILE A 472 7.48 -2.44 20.04
C ILE A 472 7.66 -1.33 19.04
N THR A 473 6.93 -0.25 19.22
CA THR A 473 7.02 0.95 18.37
C THR A 473 7.26 2.16 19.25
N GLN A 474 8.23 2.99 18.88
CA GLN A 474 8.47 4.29 19.47
C GLN A 474 8.43 5.35 18.38
N ARG A 475 7.64 6.38 18.58
CA ARG A 475 7.57 7.56 17.73
C ARG A 475 7.87 8.79 18.54
N THR A 476 8.75 9.63 18.02
CA THR A 476 9.04 10.92 18.64
C THR A 476 8.83 12.00 17.58
N THR A 477 8.33 13.14 17.98
CA THR A 477 8.23 14.35 17.16
C THR A 477 8.73 15.50 17.99
N SER A 478 9.72 16.22 17.50
CA SER A 478 10.12 17.53 18.01
C SER A 478 9.85 18.55 16.94
N ASN A 479 9.20 19.64 17.31
CA ASN A 479 8.87 20.72 16.38
C ASN A 479 9.18 22.06 17.07
N ASP A 480 10.11 22.80 16.47
CA ASP A 480 10.51 24.13 16.88
C ASP A 480 9.97 25.14 15.86
N PHE A 481 9.19 26.10 16.31
CA PHE A 481 8.60 27.17 15.51
C PHE A 481 9.04 28.54 16.04
N ASP A 482 9.74 29.26 15.20
CA ASP A 482 10.24 30.62 15.47
C ASP A 482 9.62 31.61 14.50
N ALA A 483 8.98 32.64 15.04
CA ALA A 483 8.45 33.76 14.28
C ALA A 483 9.30 35.02 14.51
N ALA A 484 9.43 35.84 13.45
CA ALA A 484 10.13 37.14 13.52
C ALA A 484 9.45 38.16 12.59
N TYR A 485 9.52 39.42 12.95
CA TYR A 485 8.98 40.52 12.13
C TYR A 485 10.10 41.41 11.58
N LEU A 486 9.96 41.80 10.31
CA LEU A 486 10.89 42.73 9.68
C LEU A 486 10.82 44.11 10.34
N ASN A 487 11.92 44.56 10.90
CA ASN A 487 12.11 45.90 11.39
C ASN A 487 12.45 46.80 10.21
N ALA A 488 11.49 47.67 9.82
CA ALA A 488 11.67 48.54 8.67
C ALA A 488 12.82 49.57 8.85
N SER A 489 13.21 49.86 10.08
CA SER A 489 14.27 50.83 10.38
C SER A 489 15.68 50.24 10.26
N THR A 490 15.84 48.96 10.61
CA THR A 490 17.13 48.25 10.59
C THR A 490 17.30 47.33 9.40
N GLY A 491 16.19 46.91 8.77
CA GLY A 491 16.17 45.93 7.73
C GLY A 491 16.42 44.49 8.24
N SER A 492 16.47 44.29 9.58
CA SER A 492 16.64 42.99 10.23
C SER A 492 15.30 42.40 10.68
N PHE A 493 15.26 41.07 10.87
CA PHE A 493 14.11 40.42 11.48
C PHE A 493 14.28 40.35 12.99
N ASP A 494 13.39 41.02 13.72
CA ASP A 494 13.36 40.96 15.18
C ASP A 494 12.53 39.77 15.65
N PRO A 495 13.03 38.91 16.55
CA PRO A 495 12.30 37.78 17.09
C PRO A 495 10.95 38.13 17.70
N ALA A 496 9.94 37.31 17.51
CA ALA A 496 8.61 37.43 18.10
C ALA A 496 8.34 36.31 19.12
N PRO A 497 8.88 36.36 20.35
CA PRO A 497 8.81 35.27 21.33
C PRO A 497 7.37 34.88 21.70
N ALA A 498 6.42 35.81 21.67
CA ALA A 498 5.01 35.55 21.96
C ALA A 498 4.33 34.64 20.92
N ARG A 499 4.95 34.51 19.76
CA ARG A 499 4.50 33.65 18.65
C ARG A 499 5.36 32.42 18.46
N SER A 500 6.61 32.46 18.91
CA SER A 500 7.54 31.34 18.84
C SER A 500 7.18 30.29 19.88
N THR A 501 7.27 29.02 19.52
CA THR A 501 6.93 27.92 20.43
C THR A 501 7.55 26.61 19.96
N SER A 502 7.68 25.64 20.86
CA SER A 502 8.11 24.31 20.54
C SER A 502 7.27 23.27 21.26
N PHE A 503 7.18 22.11 20.68
CA PHE A 503 6.56 20.96 21.34
C PHE A 503 7.35 19.68 21.08
N ASP A 504 7.31 18.79 22.07
CA ASP A 504 7.81 17.45 21.99
C ASP A 504 6.66 16.47 22.18
N TYR A 505 6.55 15.51 21.27
CA TYR A 505 5.58 14.43 21.34
C TYR A 505 6.32 13.10 21.32
N ARG A 506 5.92 12.18 22.20
CA ARG A 506 6.42 10.82 22.21
C ARG A 506 5.26 9.83 22.34
N GLU A 507 5.31 8.75 21.58
CA GLU A 507 4.37 7.65 21.63
C GLU A 507 5.14 6.33 21.72
N ASP A 508 4.89 5.56 22.75
CA ASP A 508 5.44 4.21 22.98
C ASP A 508 4.30 3.20 22.93
N ILE A 509 4.39 2.20 22.05
CA ILE A 509 3.38 1.15 21.89
C ILE A 509 4.03 -0.22 22.02
N GLY A 510 3.58 -1.00 23.00
CA GLY A 510 3.87 -2.43 23.13
C GLY A 510 2.68 -3.25 22.64
N ALA A 511 2.91 -4.23 21.78
CA ALA A 511 1.83 -5.02 21.17
C ALA A 511 2.17 -6.52 21.14
N GLY A 512 1.15 -7.36 21.31
CA GLY A 512 1.23 -8.79 21.08
C GLY A 512 -0.02 -9.30 20.36
N TYR A 513 0.13 -10.29 19.47
CA TYR A 513 -0.99 -10.86 18.74
C TYR A 513 -0.92 -12.38 18.64
N LEU A 514 -2.11 -12.96 18.46
CA LEU A 514 -2.34 -14.35 18.07
C LEU A 514 -3.33 -14.37 16.89
N LEU A 515 -3.04 -15.20 15.89
CA LEU A 515 -3.87 -15.36 14.70
C LEU A 515 -3.94 -16.85 14.33
N LEU A 516 -5.14 -17.42 14.41
CA LEU A 516 -5.43 -18.80 14.02
C LEU A 516 -6.11 -18.81 12.66
N SER A 517 -5.52 -19.52 11.70
CA SER A 517 -6.09 -19.75 10.38
C SER A 517 -6.34 -21.23 10.17
N ASN A 518 -7.50 -21.57 9.62
CA ASN A 518 -7.85 -22.95 9.31
C ASN A 518 -8.53 -23.05 7.95
N LYS A 519 -8.24 -24.13 7.23
CA LYS A 519 -8.86 -24.45 5.93
C LYS A 519 -9.42 -25.86 5.96
N ILE A 520 -10.74 -25.98 5.95
CA ILE A 520 -11.45 -27.27 5.91
C ILE A 520 -12.30 -27.26 4.65
N ASP A 521 -11.90 -28.09 3.66
CA ASP A 521 -12.54 -28.21 2.37
C ASP A 521 -12.73 -26.83 1.69
N LYS A 522 -13.98 -26.37 1.57
CA LYS A 522 -14.36 -25.09 0.95
C LYS A 522 -14.40 -23.90 1.92
N VAL A 523 -14.31 -24.17 3.22
CA VAL A 523 -14.35 -23.13 4.26
C VAL A 523 -12.94 -22.76 4.68
N GLN A 524 -12.65 -21.47 4.69
CA GLN A 524 -11.44 -20.91 5.28
C GLN A 524 -11.84 -19.96 6.40
N THR A 525 -11.22 -20.13 7.56
CA THR A 525 -11.46 -19.29 8.72
C THR A 525 -10.16 -18.69 9.22
N GLN A 526 -10.24 -17.46 9.64
CA GLN A 526 -9.14 -16.76 10.33
C GLN A 526 -9.74 -16.01 11.50
N ALA A 527 -9.17 -16.18 12.70
CA ALA A 527 -9.56 -15.45 13.89
C ALA A 527 -8.32 -15.00 14.63
N GLY A 528 -8.27 -13.75 15.03
CA GLY A 528 -7.12 -13.15 15.67
C GLY A 528 -7.49 -12.16 16.76
N LEU A 529 -6.57 -12.02 17.69
CA LEU A 529 -6.64 -11.05 18.77
C LEU A 529 -5.30 -10.36 18.92
N ARG A 530 -5.32 -9.04 18.99
CA ARG A 530 -4.16 -8.20 19.29
C ARG A 530 -4.45 -7.36 20.52
N LEU A 531 -3.47 -7.28 21.40
CA LEU A 531 -3.46 -6.46 22.59
C LEU A 531 -2.40 -5.38 22.41
N GLU A 532 -2.71 -4.16 22.78
CA GLU A 532 -1.76 -3.04 22.78
C GLU A 532 -1.84 -2.26 24.09
N ASP A 533 -0.66 -1.85 24.59
CA ASP A 533 -0.50 -0.86 25.64
C ASP A 533 0.22 0.34 25.00
N ALA A 534 -0.46 1.48 24.93
CA ALA A 534 0.02 2.70 24.31
C ALA A 534 0.16 3.81 25.35
N ALA A 535 1.30 4.49 25.38
CA ALA A 535 1.58 5.66 26.19
C ALA A 535 1.95 6.82 25.29
N THR A 536 1.30 7.96 25.47
CA THR A 536 1.60 9.21 24.74
C THR A 536 1.96 10.31 25.72
N TYR A 537 2.91 11.13 25.31
CA TYR A 537 3.39 12.31 26.00
C TYR A 537 3.41 13.47 25.02
N LEU A 538 2.83 14.61 25.40
CA LEU A 538 2.92 15.87 24.68
C LEU A 538 3.37 16.97 25.65
N GLY A 539 4.55 17.53 25.43
CA GLY A 539 5.09 18.67 26.17
C GLY A 539 5.05 19.92 25.31
N LEU A 540 4.51 21.02 25.87
CA LEU A 540 4.51 22.35 25.28
C LEU A 540 5.53 23.20 26.01
N ASN A 541 6.70 23.41 25.38
CA ASN A 541 7.86 23.94 26.07
C ASN A 541 7.67 25.39 26.53
N LEU A 542 6.97 26.24 25.73
CA LEU A 542 6.80 27.64 26.03
C LEU A 542 5.87 27.91 27.22
N VAL A 543 4.83 27.12 27.40
CA VAL A 543 3.83 27.27 28.47
C VAL A 543 4.01 26.30 29.61
N GLY A 544 5.01 25.41 29.52
CA GLY A 544 5.29 24.41 30.54
C GLY A 544 4.15 23.42 30.76
N GLN A 545 3.25 23.26 29.78
CA GLN A 545 2.13 22.32 29.87
C GLN A 545 2.51 20.95 29.33
N GLN A 546 2.01 19.92 30.01
CA GLN A 546 2.28 18.53 29.68
C GLN A 546 0.97 17.74 29.67
N PHE A 547 0.82 16.86 28.71
CA PHE A 547 -0.35 16.00 28.54
C PHE A 547 0.11 14.55 28.37
N ASP A 548 -0.16 13.72 29.38
CA ASP A 548 0.18 12.31 29.39
C ASP A 548 -1.08 11.47 29.28
N ARG A 549 -1.05 10.45 28.45
CA ARG A 549 -2.13 9.46 28.34
C ARG A 549 -1.57 8.06 28.21
N ARG A 550 -2.23 7.12 28.86
CA ARG A 550 -1.94 5.69 28.70
C ARG A 550 -3.23 4.90 28.64
N TYR A 551 -3.30 3.97 27.72
CA TYR A 551 -4.47 3.12 27.55
C TYR A 551 -4.08 1.76 26.98
N ALA A 552 -4.74 0.69 27.49
CA ALA A 552 -4.68 -0.65 26.95
C ALA A 552 -5.90 -0.88 26.04
N SER A 553 -5.69 -1.53 24.93
CA SER A 553 -6.73 -1.76 23.92
C SER A 553 -6.66 -3.17 23.34
N VAL A 554 -7.84 -3.67 22.94
CA VAL A 554 -8.03 -5.00 22.36
C VAL A 554 -8.57 -4.86 20.95
N TYR A 555 -7.93 -5.54 20.00
CA TYR A 555 -8.28 -5.49 18.56
C TYR A 555 -8.56 -6.90 18.04
N PRO A 556 -9.82 -7.37 18.13
CA PRO A 556 -10.23 -8.63 17.52
C PRO A 556 -10.36 -8.49 16.00
N SER A 557 -10.09 -9.59 15.28
CA SER A 557 -10.39 -9.72 13.86
C SER A 557 -10.88 -11.13 13.55
N ALA A 558 -11.79 -11.26 12.59
CA ALA A 558 -12.29 -12.54 12.13
C ALA A 558 -12.63 -12.47 10.64
N ILE A 559 -12.28 -13.53 9.90
CA ILE A 559 -12.63 -13.71 8.50
C ILE A 559 -13.12 -15.14 8.33
N VAL A 560 -14.27 -15.30 7.70
CA VAL A 560 -14.80 -16.58 7.26
C VAL A 560 -15.09 -16.48 5.79
N SER A 561 -14.50 -17.33 4.98
CA SER A 561 -14.75 -17.38 3.54
C SER A 561 -15.17 -18.78 3.10
N TYR A 562 -16.09 -18.83 2.13
CA TYR A 562 -16.60 -20.03 1.52
C TYR A 562 -16.31 -20.01 0.02
N ASN A 563 -15.52 -20.97 -0.45
CA ASN A 563 -15.19 -21.15 -1.86
C ASN A 563 -16.21 -22.08 -2.52
N PHE A 564 -17.21 -21.51 -3.23
CA PHE A 564 -18.17 -22.31 -4.00
C PHE A 564 -17.45 -23.12 -5.08
N THR A 565 -16.52 -22.43 -5.76
CA THR A 565 -15.58 -22.98 -6.76
C THR A 565 -14.23 -22.26 -6.58
N PRO A 566 -13.15 -22.70 -7.24
CA PRO A 566 -11.88 -21.96 -7.24
C PRO A 566 -11.99 -20.52 -7.75
N LEU A 567 -13.03 -20.20 -8.54
CA LEU A 567 -13.26 -18.90 -9.16
C LEU A 567 -14.42 -18.11 -8.52
N ARG A 568 -15.06 -18.64 -7.45
CA ARG A 568 -16.25 -18.01 -6.84
C ARG A 568 -16.20 -18.17 -5.33
N GLN A 569 -16.18 -17.05 -4.63
CA GLN A 569 -16.02 -16.98 -3.17
C GLN A 569 -17.00 -15.98 -2.56
N ALA A 570 -17.49 -16.30 -1.37
CA ALA A 570 -18.11 -15.34 -0.46
C ALA A 570 -17.31 -15.28 0.84
N LYS A 571 -17.25 -14.11 1.46
CA LYS A 571 -16.56 -13.90 2.74
C LYS A 571 -17.37 -13.00 3.66
N VAL A 572 -17.21 -13.20 4.97
CA VAL A 572 -17.65 -12.28 6.02
C VAL A 572 -16.43 -11.94 6.84
N SER A 573 -16.22 -10.67 7.14
CA SER A 573 -15.10 -10.22 7.95
C SER A 573 -15.52 -9.18 8.97
N TYR A 574 -14.82 -9.18 10.09
CA TYR A 574 -14.92 -8.19 11.15
C TYR A 574 -13.52 -7.79 11.60
N SER A 575 -13.32 -6.52 11.88
CA SER A 575 -12.14 -6.03 12.60
C SER A 575 -12.46 -4.79 13.42
N ARG A 576 -11.80 -4.65 14.58
CA ARG A 576 -11.74 -3.41 15.35
C ARG A 576 -10.41 -2.73 15.12
N ARG A 577 -10.48 -1.41 14.86
CA ARG A 577 -9.33 -0.58 14.52
C ARG A 577 -9.30 0.70 15.34
N VAL A 578 -8.16 1.38 15.34
CA VAL A 578 -7.93 2.64 16.04
C VAL A 578 -7.33 3.69 15.10
N SER A 579 -7.67 4.95 15.35
CA SER A 579 -6.92 6.09 14.85
C SER A 579 -6.55 6.98 16.04
N ARG A 580 -5.27 7.16 16.25
CA ARG A 580 -4.73 8.02 17.30
C ARG A 580 -4.53 9.42 16.72
N PRO A 581 -4.92 10.48 17.45
CA PRO A 581 -4.62 11.83 17.01
C PRO A 581 -3.11 12.00 16.81
N ASN A 582 -2.73 12.60 15.70
CA ASN A 582 -1.33 12.88 15.39
C ASN A 582 -0.85 14.17 16.11
N PRO A 583 0.47 14.43 16.21
CA PRO A 583 1.01 15.61 16.86
C PRO A 583 0.45 16.94 16.35
N TYR A 584 0.21 17.05 15.04
CA TYR A 584 -0.37 18.24 14.42
C TYR A 584 -1.83 18.49 14.88
N GLN A 585 -2.63 17.43 15.03
CA GLN A 585 -4.00 17.52 15.54
C GLN A 585 -4.04 17.87 17.04
N LEU A 586 -3.00 17.52 17.79
CA LEU A 586 -2.92 17.76 19.23
C LEU A 586 -2.29 19.11 19.58
N SER A 587 -1.41 19.64 18.73
CA SER A 587 -0.66 20.87 19.01
C SER A 587 -1.59 22.08 19.04
N PRO A 588 -1.71 22.79 20.17
CA PRO A 588 -2.50 24.01 20.26
C PRO A 588 -1.81 25.23 19.65
N ILE A 589 -0.65 25.05 19.03
CA ILE A 589 0.09 26.11 18.35
C ILE A 589 -0.71 26.62 17.16
N GLU A 590 -0.79 27.95 17.03
CA GLU A 590 -1.44 28.59 15.90
C GLU A 590 -0.52 28.67 14.69
N PHE A 591 -0.87 27.90 13.65
CA PHE A 591 -0.27 28.04 12.32
C PHE A 591 -1.12 28.99 11.47
N ARG A 592 -0.51 30.02 10.94
CA ARG A 592 -1.17 31.01 10.09
C ARG A 592 -0.94 30.67 8.62
N GLN A 593 -2.02 30.39 7.87
CA GLN A 593 -1.95 30.42 6.41
C GLN A 593 -1.80 31.84 5.90
N ASP A 594 -2.51 32.75 6.58
CA ASP A 594 -2.49 34.18 6.41
C ASP A 594 -3.00 34.84 7.69
N THR A 595 -3.09 36.16 7.71
CA THR A 595 -3.52 36.93 8.90
C THR A 595 -5.01 36.72 9.27
N ARG A 596 -5.81 36.12 8.38
CA ARG A 596 -7.27 35.91 8.55
C ARG A 596 -7.67 34.47 8.66
N ASN A 597 -6.75 33.53 8.42
CA ASN A 597 -7.01 32.10 8.47
C ASN A 597 -5.93 31.43 9.31
N VAL A 598 -6.34 30.91 10.45
CA VAL A 598 -5.47 30.20 11.39
C VAL A 598 -5.92 28.77 11.57
N PHE A 599 -4.96 27.92 11.82
CA PHE A 599 -5.18 26.55 12.23
C PHE A 599 -4.56 26.34 13.62
N ARG A 600 -5.26 25.60 14.49
CA ARG A 600 -4.71 25.10 15.76
C ARG A 600 -5.25 23.72 16.07
N GLY A 601 -4.42 22.83 16.62
CA GLY A 601 -4.85 21.53 17.09
C GLY A 601 -5.57 21.62 18.45
N ASN A 602 -6.00 20.45 18.93
CA ASN A 602 -6.73 20.30 20.19
C ASN A 602 -6.08 19.18 21.03
N PRO A 603 -5.35 19.49 22.12
CA PRO A 603 -4.75 18.49 22.99
C PRO A 603 -5.79 17.63 23.72
N GLY A 604 -7.05 18.06 23.74
CA GLY A 604 -8.19 17.33 24.32
C GLY A 604 -8.63 16.08 23.54
N LEU A 605 -8.18 15.87 22.30
CA LEU A 605 -8.62 14.79 21.43
C LEU A 605 -8.38 13.41 22.02
N ARG A 606 -9.34 12.51 21.79
CA ARG A 606 -9.29 11.09 22.14
C ARG A 606 -9.06 10.25 20.89
N ALA A 607 -8.53 9.03 21.06
CA ALA A 607 -8.43 8.08 19.98
C ALA A 607 -9.81 7.64 19.47
N GLU A 608 -9.93 7.50 18.14
CA GLU A 608 -11.10 6.94 17.48
C GLU A 608 -11.04 5.41 17.47
N TYR A 609 -12.17 4.75 17.67
CA TYR A 609 -12.28 3.30 17.51
C TYR A 609 -13.35 2.98 16.48
N THR A 610 -13.00 2.14 15.49
CA THR A 610 -13.91 1.71 14.43
C THR A 610 -14.12 0.21 14.49
N ASP A 611 -15.38 -0.21 14.58
CA ASP A 611 -15.84 -1.57 14.36
C ASP A 611 -16.32 -1.69 12.91
N ALA A 612 -15.71 -2.56 12.12
CA ALA A 612 -15.95 -2.73 10.69
C ALA A 612 -16.42 -4.14 10.37
N PHE A 613 -17.59 -4.26 9.74
CA PHE A 613 -18.15 -5.50 9.22
C PHE A 613 -18.20 -5.42 7.70
N GLU A 614 -17.79 -6.48 7.00
CA GLU A 614 -17.83 -6.54 5.54
C GLU A 614 -18.30 -7.93 5.09
N LEU A 615 -19.25 -7.94 4.15
CA LEU A 615 -19.64 -9.12 3.37
C LEU A 615 -19.04 -8.96 1.97
N GLY A 616 -18.18 -9.88 1.54
CA GLY A 616 -17.58 -9.89 0.22
C GLY A 616 -18.11 -11.02 -0.62
N TYR A 617 -18.43 -10.72 -1.87
CA TYR A 617 -18.68 -11.72 -2.91
C TYR A 617 -17.81 -11.41 -4.12
N GLN A 618 -17.12 -12.44 -4.61
CA GLN A 618 -16.36 -12.31 -5.86
C GLN A 618 -16.58 -13.52 -6.75
N GLU A 619 -16.59 -13.25 -8.05
CA GLU A 619 -16.69 -14.26 -9.10
C GLU A 619 -15.78 -13.87 -10.27
N SER A 620 -14.94 -14.81 -10.72
CA SER A 620 -14.14 -14.70 -11.92
C SER A 620 -14.71 -15.60 -13.01
N ARG A 621 -14.74 -15.10 -14.23
CA ARG A 621 -15.24 -15.75 -15.44
C ARG A 621 -14.23 -15.58 -16.57
N SER A 622 -14.39 -16.33 -17.66
CA SER A 622 -13.54 -16.17 -18.85
C SER A 622 -13.58 -14.79 -19.49
N TRP A 623 -14.59 -13.99 -19.21
CA TRP A 623 -14.75 -12.63 -19.71
C TRP A 623 -14.27 -11.55 -18.72
N GLY A 624 -13.97 -11.90 -17.46
CA GLY A 624 -13.56 -10.95 -16.42
C GLY A 624 -13.96 -11.35 -15.01
N SER A 625 -14.10 -10.36 -14.15
CA SER A 625 -14.46 -10.58 -12.73
C SER A 625 -15.43 -9.54 -12.21
N ILE A 626 -16.25 -9.95 -11.23
CA ILE A 626 -17.14 -9.09 -10.46
C ILE A 626 -16.82 -9.25 -8.97
N GLN A 627 -16.78 -8.14 -8.26
CA GLN A 627 -16.64 -8.11 -6.81
C GLN A 627 -17.66 -7.14 -6.22
N LEU A 628 -18.42 -7.59 -5.21
CA LEU A 628 -19.39 -6.82 -4.46
C LEU A 628 -19.07 -6.90 -2.97
N ASN A 629 -18.98 -5.77 -2.29
CA ASN A 629 -18.63 -5.70 -0.88
C ASN A 629 -19.57 -4.75 -0.12
N PRO A 630 -20.75 -5.22 0.35
CA PRO A 630 -21.52 -4.51 1.36
C PRO A 630 -20.73 -4.40 2.67
N TYR A 631 -20.83 -3.27 3.35
CA TYR A 631 -20.13 -3.03 4.60
C TYR A 631 -20.90 -2.12 5.56
N LEU A 632 -20.56 -2.26 6.84
CA LEU A 632 -21.00 -1.39 7.93
C LEU A 632 -19.77 -1.01 8.76
N ARG A 633 -19.62 0.28 9.05
CA ARG A 633 -18.57 0.83 9.92
C ARG A 633 -19.17 1.77 10.93
N ARG A 634 -18.86 1.55 12.19
CA ARG A 634 -19.23 2.44 13.30
C ARG A 634 -17.96 2.94 13.96
N THR A 635 -17.79 4.25 14.00
CA THR A 635 -16.64 4.89 14.65
C THR A 635 -17.13 5.69 15.84
N SER A 636 -16.53 5.46 17.00
CA SER A 636 -16.74 6.23 18.22
C SER A 636 -15.62 7.26 18.40
N HIS A 637 -15.96 8.42 18.94
CA HIS A 637 -15.03 9.55 19.15
C HIS A 637 -14.32 9.99 17.86
N ALA A 638 -15.04 9.99 16.73
CA ALA A 638 -14.43 10.34 15.45
C ALA A 638 -13.90 11.78 15.44
N VAL A 639 -12.63 11.97 15.07
CA VAL A 639 -11.99 13.28 15.00
C VAL A 639 -12.42 13.97 13.70
N ARG A 640 -12.95 15.19 13.82
CA ARG A 640 -13.39 15.99 12.67
C ARG A 640 -12.78 17.36 12.69
N ASN A 641 -12.47 17.88 11.51
CA ASN A 641 -12.09 19.26 11.32
C ASN A 641 -13.33 20.14 11.45
N ILE A 642 -13.22 21.19 12.27
CA ILE A 642 -14.27 22.16 12.54
C ILE A 642 -13.72 23.52 12.20
N GLN A 643 -14.47 24.32 11.47
CA GLN A 643 -14.13 25.70 11.13
C GLN A 643 -15.18 26.64 11.72
N PHE A 644 -14.72 27.73 12.31
CA PHE A 644 -15.58 28.83 12.78
C PHE A 644 -14.85 30.16 12.62
N VAL A 645 -15.62 31.27 12.64
CA VAL A 645 -15.07 32.62 12.68
C VAL A 645 -15.18 33.13 14.12
N ASP A 646 -14.07 33.65 14.66
CA ASP A 646 -14.02 34.20 16.00
C ASP A 646 -14.57 35.65 16.04
N SER A 647 -14.62 36.27 17.24
CA SER A 647 -15.12 37.63 17.44
C SER A 647 -14.26 38.69 16.74
N THR A 648 -13.06 38.39 16.29
CA THR A 648 -12.17 39.33 15.57
C THR A 648 -12.28 39.17 14.04
N GLY A 649 -13.12 38.25 13.55
CA GLY A 649 -13.28 37.96 12.12
C GLY A 649 -12.24 36.99 11.55
N VAL A 650 -11.40 36.41 12.41
CA VAL A 650 -10.40 35.39 12.01
C VAL A 650 -11.09 34.05 11.89
N SER A 651 -10.88 33.37 10.77
CA SER A 651 -11.32 32.00 10.55
C SER A 651 -10.37 31.03 11.24
N VAL A 652 -10.90 30.28 12.20
CA VAL A 652 -10.17 29.27 12.97
C VAL A 652 -10.60 27.87 12.52
N SER A 653 -9.63 27.10 12.05
CA SER A 653 -9.80 25.67 11.80
C SER A 653 -9.17 24.88 12.94
N THR A 654 -9.91 23.90 13.48
CA THR A 654 -9.46 23.06 14.59
C THR A 654 -10.01 21.64 14.44
N PHE A 655 -9.65 20.75 15.36
CA PHE A 655 -10.21 19.39 15.42
C PHE A 655 -11.00 19.20 16.71
N ASP A 656 -12.06 18.38 16.62
CA ASP A 656 -12.77 17.89 17.81
C ASP A 656 -13.31 16.47 17.57
N ASN A 657 -13.63 15.77 18.68
CA ASN A 657 -14.26 14.47 18.62
C ASN A 657 -15.79 14.61 18.53
N VAL A 658 -16.41 14.12 17.47
CA VAL A 658 -17.87 13.88 17.45
C VAL A 658 -18.21 12.60 18.21
N ALA A 659 -19.43 12.46 18.69
CA ALA A 659 -19.83 11.33 19.52
C ALA A 659 -19.67 9.99 18.77
N SER A 660 -20.23 9.92 17.56
CA SER A 660 -20.06 8.75 16.71
C SER A 660 -20.31 9.05 15.23
N THR A 661 -19.79 8.18 14.36
CA THR A 661 -20.20 8.13 12.94
C THR A 661 -20.60 6.72 12.55
N LEU A 662 -21.58 6.60 11.65
CA LEU A 662 -22.03 5.35 11.07
C LEU A 662 -21.99 5.46 9.54
N THR A 663 -21.34 4.49 8.90
CA THR A 663 -21.31 4.35 7.44
C THR A 663 -21.82 2.99 7.05
N VAL A 664 -22.86 2.95 6.22
CA VAL A 664 -23.44 1.71 5.67
C VAL A 664 -23.43 1.83 4.15
N GLY A 665 -22.81 0.91 3.47
CA GLY A 665 -22.65 1.02 2.03
C GLY A 665 -22.26 -0.26 1.34
N SER A 666 -21.97 -0.11 0.05
CA SER A 666 -21.49 -1.21 -0.80
C SER A 666 -20.54 -0.69 -1.87
N ASP A 667 -19.51 -1.49 -2.15
CA ASP A 667 -18.61 -1.28 -3.28
C ASP A 667 -18.87 -2.33 -4.36
N LEU A 668 -18.83 -1.90 -5.61
CA LEU A 668 -18.88 -2.77 -6.78
C LEU A 668 -17.59 -2.55 -7.60
N ASN A 669 -16.89 -3.64 -7.97
CA ASN A 669 -15.79 -3.62 -8.91
C ASN A 669 -16.06 -4.63 -10.04
N LEU A 670 -15.84 -4.19 -11.26
CA LEU A 670 -16.04 -4.96 -12.48
C LEU A 670 -14.78 -4.88 -13.33
N ASN A 671 -14.30 -6.01 -13.81
CA ASN A 671 -13.26 -6.08 -14.83
C ASN A 671 -13.80 -6.98 -15.93
N ALA A 672 -13.67 -6.55 -17.18
CA ALA A 672 -14.09 -7.31 -18.35
C ALA A 672 -13.05 -7.19 -19.46
N HIS A 673 -12.90 -8.26 -20.24
CA HIS A 673 -12.07 -8.23 -21.44
C HIS A 673 -12.82 -8.88 -22.60
N HIS A 674 -12.72 -8.24 -23.75
CA HIS A 674 -13.28 -8.76 -25.00
C HIS A 674 -12.30 -8.46 -26.14
N GLY A 675 -11.61 -9.49 -26.61
CA GLY A 675 -10.56 -9.32 -27.61
C GLY A 675 -9.48 -8.31 -27.16
N PRO A 676 -9.22 -7.25 -27.93
CA PRO A 676 -8.21 -6.25 -27.58
C PRO A 676 -8.68 -5.22 -26.54
N LEU A 677 -9.95 -5.21 -26.16
CA LEU A 677 -10.53 -4.26 -25.23
C LEU A 677 -10.57 -4.83 -23.81
N GLN A 678 -10.00 -4.09 -22.86
CA GLN A 678 -10.08 -4.36 -21.44
C GLN A 678 -10.82 -3.18 -20.77
N LEU A 679 -11.85 -3.49 -20.00
CA LEU A 679 -12.67 -2.53 -19.27
C LEU A 679 -12.58 -2.83 -17.78
N GLY A 680 -12.21 -1.86 -16.99
CA GLY A 680 -12.31 -1.88 -15.55
C GLY A 680 -13.25 -0.79 -15.07
N GLY A 681 -14.03 -1.06 -14.07
CA GLY A 681 -14.92 -0.07 -13.48
C GLY A 681 -15.26 -0.41 -12.05
N GLY A 682 -15.75 0.57 -11.32
CA GLY A 682 -16.21 0.36 -9.97
C GLY A 682 -16.91 1.59 -9.42
N GLY A 683 -17.62 1.39 -8.32
CA GLY A 683 -18.28 2.46 -7.62
C GLY A 683 -18.50 2.12 -6.16
N SER A 684 -18.64 3.14 -5.37
CA SER A 684 -19.06 3.09 -3.98
C SER A 684 -20.37 3.84 -3.82
N LEU A 685 -21.30 3.28 -3.07
CA LEU A 685 -22.53 3.95 -2.63
C LEU A 685 -22.69 3.70 -1.14
N TYR A 686 -22.78 4.76 -0.33
CA TYR A 686 -22.96 4.60 1.10
C TYR A 686 -23.79 5.74 1.71
N HIS A 687 -24.49 5.40 2.77
CA HIS A 687 -25.09 6.35 3.68
C HIS A 687 -24.11 6.65 4.81
N TYR A 688 -23.83 7.93 5.00
CA TYR A 688 -23.02 8.46 6.09
C TYR A 688 -23.90 9.19 7.08
N SER A 689 -23.72 8.93 8.36
CA SER A 689 -24.38 9.63 9.46
C SER A 689 -23.35 9.97 10.54
N SER A 690 -23.31 11.22 10.96
CA SER A 690 -22.46 11.72 12.03
C SER A 690 -23.34 12.30 13.14
N ASP A 691 -23.12 11.82 14.35
CA ASP A 691 -23.71 12.36 15.57
C ASP A 691 -22.70 13.29 16.24
N ALA A 692 -22.92 14.58 16.11
CA ALA A 692 -22.12 15.65 16.72
C ALA A 692 -22.91 16.38 17.81
N SER A 693 -23.88 15.72 18.43
CA SER A 693 -24.72 16.30 19.51
C SER A 693 -23.93 16.73 20.75
N ASN A 694 -22.71 16.24 20.91
CA ASN A 694 -21.77 16.65 21.95
C ASN A 694 -21.04 17.99 21.67
N LEU A 695 -21.20 18.53 20.46
CA LEU A 695 -20.62 19.79 20.03
C LEU A 695 -21.69 20.89 19.91
N SER A 696 -21.29 22.13 20.13
CA SER A 696 -22.17 23.28 19.89
C SER A 696 -22.37 23.52 18.39
N GLY A 697 -23.53 24.07 17.97
CA GLY A 697 -23.76 24.52 16.60
C GLY A 697 -24.44 23.53 15.67
N ASN A 698 -25.03 22.44 16.18
CA ASN A 698 -25.76 21.42 15.38
C ASN A 698 -24.97 20.91 14.16
N LEU A 699 -23.78 20.41 14.41
CA LEU A 699 -22.83 19.94 13.38
C LEU A 699 -23.09 18.51 12.89
N SER A 700 -24.18 17.86 13.35
CA SER A 700 -24.52 16.50 12.89
C SER A 700 -24.81 16.49 11.39
N ALA A 701 -24.35 15.46 10.70
CA ALA A 701 -24.45 15.35 9.25
C ALA A 701 -25.07 14.01 8.82
N HIS A 702 -25.87 14.06 7.75
CA HIS A 702 -26.40 12.88 7.07
C HIS A 702 -26.21 13.06 5.56
N ALA A 703 -25.66 12.07 4.90
CA ALA A 703 -25.39 12.14 3.48
C ALA A 703 -25.51 10.79 2.79
N VAL A 704 -26.00 10.77 1.57
CA VAL A 704 -25.80 9.67 0.63
C VAL A 704 -24.65 10.06 -0.27
N VAL A 705 -23.56 9.29 -0.21
CA VAL A 705 -22.34 9.54 -0.96
C VAL A 705 -22.15 8.46 -2.00
N TRP A 706 -21.81 8.86 -3.22
CA TRP A 706 -21.46 7.90 -4.24
C TRP A 706 -20.27 8.38 -5.07
N SER A 707 -19.48 7.43 -5.54
CA SER A 707 -18.40 7.67 -6.47
C SER A 707 -18.40 6.57 -7.52
N ALA A 708 -17.89 6.89 -8.70
CA ALA A 708 -17.73 5.96 -9.80
C ALA A 708 -16.40 6.19 -10.52
N ARG A 709 -15.81 5.11 -11.02
CA ARG A 709 -14.62 5.15 -11.86
C ARG A 709 -14.74 4.19 -13.02
N SER A 710 -14.08 4.50 -14.11
CA SER A 710 -13.95 3.62 -15.25
C SER A 710 -12.54 3.76 -15.84
N ASN A 711 -11.96 2.65 -16.24
CA ASN A 711 -10.76 2.58 -17.04
C ASN A 711 -10.99 1.67 -18.24
N ALA A 712 -10.55 2.11 -19.40
CA ALA A 712 -10.61 1.35 -20.64
C ALA A 712 -9.20 1.26 -21.24
N THR A 713 -8.77 0.07 -21.61
CA THR A 713 -7.51 -0.17 -22.32
C THR A 713 -7.84 -0.85 -23.65
N TRP A 714 -7.42 -0.23 -24.75
CA TRP A 714 -7.56 -0.79 -26.07
C TRP A 714 -6.18 -1.13 -26.65
N LYS A 715 -5.91 -2.42 -26.80
CA LYS A 715 -4.69 -2.97 -27.42
C LYS A 715 -4.93 -3.07 -28.93
N PHE A 716 -4.75 -1.98 -29.67
CA PHE A 716 -5.02 -1.95 -31.10
C PHE A 716 -3.91 -2.61 -31.93
N SER A 717 -2.75 -2.92 -31.31
CA SER A 717 -1.73 -3.79 -31.91
C SER A 717 -0.93 -4.53 -30.82
N THR A 718 -0.04 -5.42 -31.23
CA THR A 718 0.85 -6.14 -30.29
C THR A 718 1.87 -5.21 -29.62
N VAL A 719 2.14 -4.05 -30.22
CA VAL A 719 3.13 -3.07 -29.76
C VAL A 719 2.53 -1.77 -29.25
N ALA A 720 1.21 -1.57 -29.41
CA ALA A 720 0.59 -0.30 -29.07
C ALA A 720 -0.77 -0.47 -28.36
N ASP A 721 -0.99 0.33 -27.34
CA ASP A 721 -2.25 0.44 -26.61
C ASP A 721 -2.59 1.90 -26.28
N ALA A 722 -3.89 2.13 -26.08
CA ALA A 722 -4.44 3.38 -25.56
C ALA A 722 -5.26 3.11 -24.31
N GLN A 723 -5.23 4.05 -23.37
CA GLN A 723 -5.96 3.97 -22.10
C GLN A 723 -6.72 5.26 -21.85
N ALA A 724 -7.93 5.12 -21.29
CA ALA A 724 -8.73 6.21 -20.76
C ALA A 724 -9.09 5.89 -19.30
N PHE A 725 -9.02 6.89 -18.44
CA PHE A 725 -9.43 6.82 -17.05
C PHE A 725 -10.34 7.99 -16.71
N VAL A 726 -11.44 7.70 -16.01
CA VAL A 726 -12.38 8.70 -15.51
C VAL A 726 -12.75 8.33 -14.07
N PHE A 727 -12.77 9.32 -13.20
CA PHE A 727 -13.26 9.21 -11.84
C PHE A 727 -14.22 10.36 -11.56
N TYR A 728 -15.32 10.07 -10.89
CA TYR A 728 -16.30 11.05 -10.40
C TYR A 728 -16.70 10.70 -8.97
N ARG A 729 -16.78 11.72 -8.10
CA ARG A 729 -17.42 11.66 -6.78
C ARG A 729 -18.46 12.77 -6.69
N ALA A 730 -19.67 12.39 -6.28
CA ALA A 730 -20.76 13.32 -6.06
C ALA A 730 -20.48 14.26 -4.86
N PRO A 731 -21.05 15.45 -4.83
CA PRO A 731 -20.98 16.32 -3.65
C PRO A 731 -21.72 15.66 -2.48
N PHE A 732 -21.26 15.92 -1.25
CA PHE A 732 -21.86 15.32 -0.07
C PHE A 732 -21.74 16.23 1.16
N ALA A 733 -22.71 16.11 2.09
CA ALA A 733 -22.71 16.83 3.35
C ALA A 733 -21.65 16.27 4.31
N THR A 734 -21.02 17.17 5.06
CA THR A 734 -20.06 16.93 6.13
C THR A 734 -20.44 17.71 7.38
N GLU A 735 -19.73 17.55 8.48
CA GLU A 735 -19.92 18.29 9.70
C GLU A 735 -19.71 19.80 9.44
N GLY A 736 -20.79 20.58 9.56
CA GLY A 736 -20.74 22.03 9.35
C GLY A 736 -20.63 22.48 7.89
N GLY A 737 -20.92 21.58 6.90
CA GLY A 737 -20.85 21.99 5.50
C GLY A 737 -21.05 20.88 4.47
N SER A 738 -20.40 21.02 3.32
CA SER A 738 -20.43 20.01 2.26
C SER A 738 -19.14 20.06 1.43
N GLN A 739 -18.73 18.93 0.91
CA GLN A 739 -17.66 18.82 -0.07
C GLN A 739 -18.23 18.87 -1.49
N LEU A 740 -17.58 19.57 -2.40
CA LEU A 740 -18.01 19.69 -3.79
C LEU A 740 -17.69 18.41 -4.59
N ALA A 741 -18.32 18.28 -5.76
CA ALA A 741 -18.02 17.18 -6.67
C ALA A 741 -16.54 17.20 -7.08
N SER A 742 -15.97 16.02 -7.25
CA SER A 742 -14.60 15.85 -7.75
C SER A 742 -14.59 15.03 -9.03
N VAL A 743 -13.87 15.52 -10.05
CA VAL A 743 -13.74 14.84 -11.34
C VAL A 743 -12.25 14.71 -11.67
N SER A 744 -11.82 13.55 -12.16
CA SER A 744 -10.48 13.35 -12.69
C SER A 744 -10.56 12.56 -14.01
N MET A 745 -9.84 13.02 -15.04
CA MET A 745 -9.83 12.40 -16.35
C MET A 745 -8.43 12.37 -16.95
N ASN A 746 -7.99 11.21 -17.43
CA ASN A 746 -6.67 11.03 -18.02
C ASN A 746 -6.78 10.13 -19.27
N PHE A 747 -6.01 10.47 -20.30
CA PHE A 747 -5.83 9.66 -21.49
C PHE A 747 -4.35 9.35 -21.69
N ALA A 748 -4.03 8.15 -22.14
CA ALA A 748 -2.65 7.77 -22.41
C ALA A 748 -2.57 6.81 -23.59
N THR A 749 -1.43 6.86 -24.29
CA THR A 749 -1.07 5.87 -25.30
C THR A 749 0.35 5.41 -25.04
N ARG A 750 0.62 4.15 -25.31
CA ARG A 750 1.93 3.53 -25.14
C ARG A 750 2.30 2.79 -26.43
N TYR A 751 3.55 2.97 -26.82
CA TYR A 751 4.16 2.25 -27.92
C TYR A 751 5.39 1.49 -27.41
N LYS A 752 5.43 0.16 -27.59
CA LYS A 752 6.54 -0.69 -27.21
C LYS A 752 7.66 -0.55 -28.26
N VAL A 753 8.88 -0.44 -27.78
CA VAL A 753 10.10 -0.30 -28.59
C VAL A 753 11.15 -1.30 -28.12
N TRP A 754 12.17 -1.53 -28.94
CA TRP A 754 13.30 -2.43 -28.65
C TRP A 754 12.85 -3.86 -28.29
N GLY A 755 11.84 -4.41 -28.98
CA GLY A 755 11.38 -5.78 -28.80
C GLY A 755 10.88 -6.07 -27.39
N ASP A 756 9.99 -5.26 -26.84
CA ASP A 756 9.44 -5.31 -25.46
C ASP A 756 10.43 -4.90 -24.34
N GLN A 757 11.65 -4.52 -24.69
CA GLN A 757 12.63 -4.02 -23.68
C GLN A 757 12.43 -2.55 -23.33
N GLY A 758 11.47 -1.87 -23.93
CA GLY A 758 11.15 -0.49 -23.61
C GLY A 758 9.84 -0.02 -24.18
N ASN A 759 9.47 1.19 -23.80
CA ASN A 759 8.26 1.83 -24.31
C ASN A 759 8.42 3.35 -24.34
N ILE A 760 7.61 3.97 -25.19
CA ILE A 760 7.36 5.40 -25.25
C ILE A 760 5.90 5.60 -24.89
N SER A 761 5.60 6.46 -23.92
CA SER A 761 4.24 6.76 -23.47
C SER A 761 3.96 8.24 -23.61
N LEU A 762 2.78 8.56 -24.15
CA LEU A 762 2.21 9.90 -24.17
C LEU A 762 0.96 9.90 -23.29
N ARG A 763 0.87 10.81 -22.31
CA ARG A 763 -0.27 10.95 -21.40
C ARG A 763 -0.77 12.39 -21.42
N VAL A 764 -2.09 12.55 -21.45
CA VAL A 764 -2.79 13.84 -21.25
C VAL A 764 -3.57 13.76 -19.96
N SER A 765 -3.23 14.57 -18.98
CA SER A 765 -3.92 14.67 -17.70
C SER A 765 -4.85 15.87 -17.71
N ASP A 766 -6.07 15.68 -17.19
CA ASP A 766 -7.11 16.70 -17.02
C ASP A 766 -7.29 17.63 -18.24
N PRO A 767 -7.52 17.10 -19.44
CA PRO A 767 -7.57 17.88 -20.68
C PRO A 767 -8.64 18.99 -20.64
N PHE A 768 -9.71 18.80 -19.90
CA PHE A 768 -10.86 19.71 -19.81
C PHE A 768 -10.82 20.63 -18.58
N LYS A 769 -9.75 20.61 -17.77
CA LYS A 769 -9.61 21.41 -16.54
C LYS A 769 -10.77 21.17 -15.55
N LEU A 770 -11.16 19.91 -15.36
CA LEU A 770 -12.27 19.49 -14.49
C LEU A 770 -11.81 19.16 -13.08
N GLN A 771 -10.50 18.94 -12.86
CA GLN A 771 -9.95 18.56 -11.56
C GLN A 771 -9.86 19.78 -10.65
N LYS A 772 -10.99 20.10 -10.04
CA LYS A 772 -11.13 21.15 -9.03
C LYS A 772 -11.48 20.53 -7.69
N PHE A 773 -11.07 21.18 -6.63
CA PHE A 773 -11.35 20.78 -5.26
C PHE A 773 -12.02 21.93 -4.55
N GLY A 774 -13.09 21.64 -3.84
CA GLY A 774 -13.77 22.68 -3.12
C GLY A 774 -14.64 22.14 -2.00
N TYR A 775 -14.99 23.07 -1.11
CA TYR A 775 -15.89 22.80 0.00
C TYR A 775 -16.79 24.03 0.22
N ARG A 776 -17.90 23.78 0.88
CA ARG A 776 -18.78 24.79 1.42
C ARG A 776 -18.89 24.57 2.92
N THR A 777 -18.48 25.51 3.71
CA THR A 777 -18.78 25.58 5.15
C THR A 777 -20.07 26.33 5.35
N ALA A 778 -20.97 25.85 6.22
CA ALA A 778 -22.18 26.55 6.60
C ALA A 778 -22.54 26.16 8.04
N ASN A 779 -22.28 27.08 8.96
CA ASN A 779 -22.57 26.92 10.39
C ASN A 779 -23.08 28.23 11.01
N GLY A 780 -23.18 28.29 12.34
CA GLY A 780 -23.68 29.48 13.04
C GLY A 780 -22.78 30.74 12.97
N THR A 781 -21.53 30.62 12.45
CA THR A 781 -20.55 31.73 12.42
C THR A 781 -20.18 32.18 11.01
N VAL A 782 -20.28 31.28 10.02
CA VAL A 782 -19.80 31.53 8.66
C VAL A 782 -20.56 30.73 7.63
N VAL A 783 -20.75 31.34 6.44
CA VAL A 783 -21.02 30.60 5.19
C VAL A 783 -19.86 30.88 4.26
N GLU A 784 -19.12 29.85 3.89
CA GLU A 784 -17.95 29.96 3.01
C GLU A 784 -18.04 28.96 1.85
N TYR A 785 -17.71 29.42 0.67
CA TYR A 785 -17.53 28.61 -0.53
C TYR A 785 -16.08 28.75 -1.00
N SER A 786 -15.36 27.64 -1.14
CA SER A 786 -13.98 27.63 -1.59
C SER A 786 -13.83 26.67 -2.76
N GLU A 787 -13.16 27.10 -3.83
CA GLU A 787 -12.80 26.29 -4.99
C GLU A 787 -11.33 26.52 -5.34
N ARG A 788 -10.57 25.44 -5.55
CA ARG A 788 -9.14 25.48 -5.88
C ARG A 788 -8.80 24.57 -7.05
N PHE A 789 -7.88 25.02 -7.90
CA PHE A 789 -7.28 24.30 -9.00
C PHE A 789 -5.77 24.15 -8.77
N PHE A 790 -5.24 22.93 -8.86
CA PHE A 790 -3.85 22.58 -8.52
C PHE A 790 -2.96 22.29 -9.75
N GLY A 791 -3.25 22.85 -10.91
CA GLY A 791 -2.39 22.74 -12.10
C GLY A 791 -2.26 21.32 -12.66
N SER A 792 -3.32 20.51 -12.60
CA SER A 792 -3.33 19.11 -13.03
C SER A 792 -3.28 18.91 -14.56
N ARG A 793 -3.58 19.97 -15.35
CA ARG A 793 -3.61 19.91 -16.80
C ARG A 793 -2.21 19.87 -17.40
N ALA A 794 -1.81 18.73 -17.96
CA ALA A 794 -0.49 18.56 -18.56
C ALA A 794 -0.46 17.45 -19.62
N VAL A 795 0.49 17.57 -20.54
CA VAL A 795 0.86 16.53 -21.51
C VAL A 795 2.23 15.99 -21.13
N TYR A 796 2.35 14.67 -20.96
CA TYR A 796 3.56 13.99 -20.51
C TYR A 796 4.11 13.10 -21.63
N LEU A 797 5.41 13.12 -21.82
CA LEU A 797 6.17 12.17 -22.63
C LEU A 797 7.14 11.41 -21.75
N THR A 798 7.09 10.08 -21.78
CA THR A 798 7.97 9.21 -20.99
C THR A 798 8.60 8.15 -21.88
N ILE A 799 9.90 7.92 -21.71
CA ILE A 799 10.67 6.87 -22.38
C ILE A 799 11.22 5.95 -21.28
N THR A 800 11.00 4.64 -21.46
CA THR A 800 11.49 3.61 -20.53
C THR A 800 12.27 2.57 -21.31
N ARG A 801 13.43 2.14 -20.76
CA ARG A 801 14.23 1.04 -21.29
C ARG A 801 14.66 0.11 -20.18
N ASN A 802 14.44 -1.20 -20.38
CA ASN A 802 14.89 -2.26 -19.49
C ASN A 802 16.07 -3.01 -20.16
N PHE A 803 16.96 -3.54 -19.34
CA PHE A 803 18.10 -4.34 -19.78
C PHE A 803 18.28 -5.55 -18.85
N GLY A 804 19.03 -6.56 -19.34
CA GLY A 804 19.16 -7.85 -18.68
C GLY A 804 18.22 -8.90 -19.30
N LYS A 805 18.40 -10.16 -18.97
CA LYS A 805 17.53 -11.24 -19.43
C LYS A 805 16.26 -11.24 -18.59
N ALA A 806 15.10 -11.05 -19.22
CA ALA A 806 13.84 -11.33 -18.56
C ALA A 806 13.84 -12.78 -18.08
N LEU A 807 13.77 -13.01 -16.77
CA LEU A 807 13.56 -14.35 -16.25
C LEU A 807 12.27 -14.92 -16.83
N LYS A 808 12.37 -16.08 -17.45
CA LYS A 808 11.24 -16.99 -17.46
C LYS A 808 10.95 -17.29 -15.99
N LEU A 809 9.89 -16.68 -15.47
CA LEU A 809 9.44 -16.82 -14.10
C LEU A 809 9.28 -18.33 -13.81
N GLN A 810 10.25 -18.94 -13.16
CA GLN A 810 9.85 -19.92 -12.16
C GLN A 810 9.05 -19.11 -11.15
N PRO A 811 7.85 -19.55 -10.74
CA PRO A 811 7.06 -18.84 -9.77
C PRO A 811 7.96 -18.65 -8.55
N LYS A 812 8.47 -17.45 -8.39
CA LYS A 812 9.18 -17.06 -7.18
C LYS A 812 8.15 -17.26 -6.10
N GLN A 813 8.46 -18.09 -5.13
CA GLN A 813 7.67 -18.30 -3.95
C GLN A 813 7.06 -16.99 -3.52
N GLN A 814 5.77 -16.87 -3.80
CA GLN A 814 4.96 -15.81 -3.28
C GLN A 814 5.14 -15.83 -1.77
N ASP A 815 5.10 -14.67 -1.16
CA ASP A 815 4.85 -14.57 0.27
C ASP A 815 3.83 -15.66 0.62
N PRO A 816 4.12 -16.59 1.53
CA PRO A 816 3.24 -17.73 1.80
C PRO A 816 1.84 -17.31 2.24
N ASP A 817 1.70 -16.07 2.72
CA ASP A 817 0.41 -15.47 3.02
C ASP A 817 -0.40 -15.16 1.75
N ALA A 818 0.26 -14.97 0.60
CA ALA A 818 -0.39 -14.86 -0.71
C ALA A 818 -0.53 -16.23 -1.43
N ALA A 819 0.33 -17.22 -1.10
CA ALA A 819 0.38 -18.51 -1.79
C ALA A 819 -0.67 -19.53 -1.32
N VAL A 820 -1.41 -19.24 -0.25
CA VAL A 820 -2.47 -20.15 0.24
C VAL A 820 -3.65 -20.23 -0.73
N GLN A 821 -3.67 -19.47 -1.84
CA GLN A 821 -4.92 -19.29 -2.59
C GLN A 821 -4.87 -19.20 -4.10
N ALA A 822 -3.77 -19.48 -4.74
CA ALA A 822 -3.86 -19.75 -6.17
C ALA A 822 -4.42 -21.18 -6.38
N PRO A 823 -5.56 -21.37 -7.04
CA PRO A 823 -6.00 -22.71 -7.44
C PRO A 823 -4.93 -23.31 -8.37
N PRO A 824 -4.69 -24.61 -8.33
CA PRO A 824 -3.92 -25.30 -9.37
C PRO A 824 -4.63 -25.03 -10.70
N GLY A 825 -3.89 -24.59 -11.69
CA GLY A 825 -4.40 -24.45 -13.05
C GLY A 825 -5.07 -25.75 -13.50
N PRO A 826 -6.03 -25.68 -14.42
CA PRO A 826 -6.70 -26.88 -14.92
C PRO A 826 -5.70 -27.85 -15.56
N PRO A 827 -6.02 -29.15 -15.56
CA PRO A 827 -5.13 -30.21 -16.02
C PRO A 827 -4.74 -30.08 -17.50
#